data_6d596c480202cee2f719a8d373489549
#
_entry.id   6d596c480202cee2f719a8d373489549
#
_cell.length_a   1.000
_cell.length_b   1.000
_cell.length_c   1.000
_cell.angle_alpha   90.00
_cell.angle_beta   90.00
_cell.angle_gamma   90.00
#
_symmetry.space_group_name_H-M   'P 1'
#
loop_
_entity.id
_entity.type
_entity.pdbx_description
1 polymer ?
#
loop_
_entity_poly.entity_id
_entity_poly.type
_entity_poly.pdbx_seq_one_letter_code
_entity_poly.pdbx_strand_id
1 'polypeptide(L)'
;MRTAILAVSFSLALAAQAPPKAASSIGFNVKYLDPSVSPCVDFYQYACGGWMKNNPIPADQSRWGTFEELAERNREVLHQILEDAAKPAPTRDAVTQKIGDYYAACMDEKAIDAKGLMPLQPELDRIRNLKDKSQLAEEIAHLHRSGVAALFEFTSGQDFKDSSSVIAQADQGGIGMPDRDYYLKTDAKSVELRQKYVAHVQRIFELAGEKPDKATADAATVMRIETNLAKGSLDLVSRRDPEKVYHKLTRPEIQALDPDFRWDLYITGSGAPAFQSVNVASPDFFKAVNAEVKSAALEDWKTYLTWHLVHSEIPFLPAAFVQENFGFYGQTLTGAKELRPRWKRCVDYTDNQLGEALGRKFVDRTFGAEGKDRTLKIVDALEKALGQDLQTISWMTPATKQKAMDKLKAITNKIGYPEKWRDYSSVAIRRDDAVGNGFRADQFEFQRQLNKIGKPVDRGEWDMTPPTVNAYYNPLMNNINFPAGILQPPFYDNKMDDGVNFGGIGMVIGHELTHGFDDEGRQFDAHGNMQNWWTPTDAKEFESRTACLVKEYSNFSVAPGANVNGELTLGENTADNGGVRVALMALLSTIGAGRKSIDGFTPEQRLFLSFGQVWCENTREEAARLQVQTNPHSPPKFRVNGVVVNMPEFQKAFSCQATQPMGSANACRVW
;
A
#
# COMPACT_ATOMS: atom_id res chain seq x y z
N MET A 1 -20.30 71.87 34.01
CA MET A 1 -19.32 70.88 33.62
C MET A 1 -20.06 69.54 33.46
N ARG A 2 -20.30 69.09 32.22
CA ARG A 2 -21.02 67.83 31.94
C ARG A 2 -19.99 66.81 31.51
N THR A 3 -19.84 65.75 32.28
CA THR A 3 -18.95 64.66 32.02
C THR A 3 -19.69 63.69 31.08
N ALA A 4 -19.15 63.43 29.89
CA ALA A 4 -19.66 62.44 28.97
C ALA A 4 -18.99 61.11 29.25
N ILE A 5 -19.76 60.04 29.51
CA ILE A 5 -19.33 58.67 29.65
C ILE A 5 -19.43 58.03 28.27
N LEU A 6 -18.26 57.60 27.72
CA LEU A 6 -18.18 56.77 26.49
C LEU A 6 -18.42 55.33 26.87
N ALA A 7 -19.50 54.75 26.40
CA ALA A 7 -19.74 53.31 26.47
C ALA A 7 -19.09 52.63 25.26
N VAL A 8 -18.09 51.78 25.53
CA VAL A 8 -17.47 50.92 24.53
C VAL A 8 -18.25 49.59 24.48
N SER A 9 -18.96 49.41 23.39
CA SER A 9 -19.68 48.15 23.13
C SER A 9 -18.71 47.11 22.58
N PHE A 10 -18.41 46.09 23.37
CA PHE A 10 -17.71 44.89 22.92
C PHE A 10 -18.72 43.99 22.22
N SER A 11 -18.66 43.90 20.88
CA SER A 11 -19.40 42.88 20.10
C SER A 11 -18.64 41.58 20.18
N LEU A 12 -19.12 40.61 20.99
CA LEU A 12 -18.68 39.19 20.89
C LEU A 12 -19.23 38.65 19.57
N ALA A 13 -18.34 38.40 18.62
CA ALA A 13 -18.65 37.58 17.48
C ALA A 13 -18.73 36.13 17.96
N LEU A 14 -19.93 35.58 18.13
CA LEU A 14 -20.12 34.11 18.24
C LEU A 14 -19.71 33.53 16.90
N ALA A 15 -18.59 32.81 16.87
CA ALA A 15 -18.27 31.90 15.79
C ALA A 15 -19.37 30.83 15.75
N ALA A 16 -20.22 30.86 14.74
CA ALA A 16 -21.19 29.83 14.49
C ALA A 16 -20.41 28.55 14.19
N GLN A 17 -20.42 27.61 15.12
CA GLN A 17 -19.98 26.24 14.86
C GLN A 17 -20.86 25.69 13.72
N ALA A 18 -20.22 25.20 12.66
CA ALA A 18 -20.91 24.48 11.60
C ALA A 18 -21.76 23.36 12.24
N PRO A 19 -23.01 23.17 11.79
CA PRO A 19 -23.82 22.11 12.34
C PRO A 19 -23.11 20.76 12.17
N PRO A 20 -23.16 19.84 13.16
CA PRO A 20 -22.59 18.52 13.02
C PRO A 20 -23.14 17.90 11.74
N LYS A 21 -22.26 17.42 10.85
CA LYS A 21 -22.67 16.67 9.66
C LYS A 21 -23.67 15.62 10.13
N ALA A 22 -24.85 15.62 9.53
CA ALA A 22 -25.88 14.63 9.80
C ALA A 22 -25.21 13.25 9.71
N ALA A 23 -25.43 12.40 10.72
CA ALA A 23 -24.92 11.04 10.72
C ALA A 23 -25.31 10.41 9.37
N SER A 24 -24.30 10.14 8.52
CA SER A 24 -24.53 9.44 7.27
C SER A 24 -25.19 8.11 7.60
N SER A 25 -26.17 7.71 6.81
CA SER A 25 -26.76 6.36 6.94
C SER A 25 -25.60 5.34 6.92
N ILE A 26 -25.57 4.48 7.93
CA ILE A 26 -24.47 3.54 8.12
C ILE A 26 -24.44 2.60 6.89
N GLY A 27 -23.31 2.60 6.14
CA GLY A 27 -23.14 1.79 4.93
C GLY A 27 -23.82 2.34 3.68
N PHE A 28 -24.80 1.64 3.13
CA PHE A 28 -25.50 2.03 1.92
C PHE A 28 -26.30 3.33 2.07
N ASN A 29 -26.18 4.24 1.11
CA ASN A 29 -26.86 5.52 1.10
C ASN A 29 -27.54 5.80 -0.26
N VAL A 30 -28.86 5.83 -0.28
CA VAL A 30 -29.66 6.13 -1.48
C VAL A 30 -29.31 7.47 -2.12
N LYS A 31 -28.85 8.47 -1.33
CA LYS A 31 -28.44 9.79 -1.83
C LYS A 31 -27.14 9.76 -2.67
N TYR A 32 -26.40 8.65 -2.61
CA TYR A 32 -25.18 8.48 -3.41
C TYR A 32 -25.50 8.07 -4.85
N LEU A 33 -26.70 7.59 -5.09
CA LEU A 33 -27.16 7.17 -6.41
C LEU A 33 -27.31 8.36 -7.38
N ASP A 34 -27.06 8.12 -8.64
CA ASP A 34 -27.40 8.99 -9.76
C ASP A 34 -28.53 8.34 -10.58
N PRO A 35 -29.79 8.62 -10.28
CA PRO A 35 -30.90 8.00 -10.99
C PRO A 35 -31.07 8.47 -12.45
N SER A 36 -30.29 9.43 -12.90
CA SER A 36 -30.29 9.88 -14.30
C SER A 36 -29.55 8.92 -15.24
N VAL A 37 -28.72 8.01 -14.67
CA VAL A 37 -27.97 7.00 -15.39
C VAL A 37 -28.58 5.61 -15.14
N SER A 38 -28.73 4.81 -16.18
CA SER A 38 -29.19 3.43 -16.02
C SER A 38 -28.07 2.56 -15.43
N PRO A 39 -28.36 1.71 -14.42
CA PRO A 39 -27.39 0.75 -13.88
C PRO A 39 -26.84 -0.21 -14.95
N CYS A 40 -27.60 -0.42 -16.03
CA CYS A 40 -27.21 -1.27 -17.14
C CYS A 40 -26.30 -0.57 -18.20
N VAL A 41 -26.07 0.73 -18.04
CA VAL A 41 -25.18 1.53 -18.92
C VAL A 41 -23.85 1.83 -18.25
N ASP A 42 -23.86 2.34 -17.03
CA ASP A 42 -22.68 2.61 -16.20
C ASP A 42 -23.08 2.44 -14.74
N PHE A 43 -22.82 1.26 -14.19
CA PHE A 43 -23.22 0.94 -12.83
C PHE A 43 -22.46 1.74 -11.79
N TYR A 44 -21.17 2.01 -12.03
CA TYR A 44 -20.39 2.85 -11.13
C TYR A 44 -20.95 4.27 -11.04
N GLN A 45 -21.28 4.89 -12.17
CA GLN A 45 -21.91 6.21 -12.19
C GLN A 45 -23.28 6.18 -11.52
N TYR A 46 -24.09 5.13 -11.75
CA TYR A 46 -25.38 4.95 -11.06
C TYR A 46 -25.22 4.88 -9.54
N ALA A 47 -24.27 4.07 -9.05
CA ALA A 47 -24.07 3.85 -7.62
C ALA A 47 -23.41 5.01 -6.90
N CYS A 48 -22.52 5.76 -7.58
CA CYS A 48 -21.60 6.74 -7.00
C CYS A 48 -21.84 8.19 -7.44
N GLY A 49 -22.61 8.45 -8.51
CA GLY A 49 -22.69 9.78 -9.14
C GLY A 49 -23.17 10.88 -8.21
N GLY A 50 -24.12 10.58 -7.33
CA GLY A 50 -24.57 11.50 -6.28
C GLY A 50 -23.48 11.79 -5.24
N TRP A 51 -22.71 10.77 -4.85
CA TRP A 51 -21.58 10.94 -3.93
C TRP A 51 -20.48 11.77 -4.59
N MET A 52 -20.02 11.42 -5.80
CA MET A 52 -18.95 12.11 -6.53
C MET A 52 -19.24 13.61 -6.72
N LYS A 53 -20.49 13.94 -7.05
CA LYS A 53 -20.92 15.34 -7.23
C LYS A 53 -20.80 16.16 -5.95
N ASN A 54 -21.02 15.56 -4.79
CA ASN A 54 -21.09 16.25 -3.50
C ASN A 54 -19.79 16.18 -2.68
N ASN A 55 -18.81 15.42 -3.14
CA ASN A 55 -17.54 15.20 -2.43
C ASN A 55 -16.33 15.56 -3.32
N PRO A 56 -16.05 16.84 -3.56
CA PRO A 56 -14.90 17.26 -4.34
C PRO A 56 -13.60 16.85 -3.63
N ILE A 57 -12.55 16.64 -4.42
CA ILE A 57 -11.23 16.26 -3.90
C ILE A 57 -10.68 17.42 -3.06
N PRO A 58 -10.35 17.21 -1.76
CA PRO A 58 -9.67 18.22 -0.95
C PRO A 58 -8.35 18.68 -1.59
N ALA A 59 -7.94 19.92 -1.30
CA ALA A 59 -6.75 20.50 -1.94
C ALA A 59 -5.46 19.72 -1.59
N ASP A 60 -5.40 19.16 -0.38
CA ASP A 60 -4.28 18.37 0.14
C ASP A 60 -4.30 16.88 -0.27
N GLN A 61 -5.25 16.48 -1.14
CA GLN A 61 -5.43 15.11 -1.60
C GLN A 61 -5.29 15.01 -3.12
N SER A 62 -4.80 13.86 -3.61
CA SER A 62 -4.74 13.51 -5.03
C SER A 62 -5.99 12.75 -5.51
N ARG A 63 -6.70 12.13 -4.58
CA ARG A 63 -7.97 11.44 -4.74
C ARG A 63 -8.80 11.57 -3.48
N TRP A 64 -10.10 11.38 -3.60
CA TRP A 64 -11.02 11.38 -2.47
C TRP A 64 -12.11 10.36 -2.71
N GLY A 65 -12.22 9.41 -1.84
CA GLY A 65 -13.14 8.29 -1.95
C GLY A 65 -13.57 7.78 -0.58
N THR A 66 -14.35 6.74 -0.60
CA THR A 66 -14.89 6.09 0.61
C THR A 66 -13.78 5.50 1.49
N PHE A 67 -12.71 4.97 0.87
CA PHE A 67 -11.52 4.50 1.58
C PHE A 67 -10.79 5.65 2.25
N GLU A 68 -10.59 6.78 1.55
CA GLU A 68 -9.94 7.97 2.09
C GLU A 68 -10.75 8.60 3.22
N GLU A 69 -12.10 8.61 3.11
CA GLU A 69 -12.96 9.10 4.20
C GLU A 69 -12.81 8.27 5.48
N LEU A 70 -12.71 6.94 5.36
CA LEU A 70 -12.48 6.07 6.51
C LEU A 70 -11.05 6.24 7.05
N ALA A 71 -10.04 6.29 6.18
CA ALA A 71 -8.66 6.53 6.58
C ALA A 71 -8.49 7.87 7.32
N GLU A 72 -9.19 8.92 6.87
CA GLU A 72 -9.18 10.22 7.54
C GLU A 72 -9.83 10.16 8.93
N ARG A 73 -10.93 9.41 9.09
CA ARG A 73 -11.53 9.18 10.42
C ARG A 73 -10.59 8.42 11.35
N ASN A 74 -9.92 7.39 10.85
CA ASN A 74 -8.92 6.65 11.63
C ASN A 74 -7.75 7.58 12.01
N ARG A 75 -7.27 8.41 11.08
CA ARG A 75 -6.22 9.40 11.33
C ARG A 75 -6.62 10.41 12.40
N GLU A 76 -7.87 10.87 12.42
CA GLU A 76 -8.37 11.76 13.46
C GLU A 76 -8.36 11.09 14.85
N VAL A 77 -8.73 9.80 14.94
CA VAL A 77 -8.61 9.04 16.19
C VAL A 77 -7.16 8.92 16.63
N LEU A 78 -6.24 8.61 15.70
CA LEU A 78 -4.81 8.54 15.97
C LEU A 78 -4.25 9.89 16.42
N HIS A 79 -4.68 10.99 15.77
CA HIS A 79 -4.32 12.35 16.15
C HIS A 79 -4.70 12.65 17.60
N GLN A 80 -5.93 12.35 18.00
CA GLN A 80 -6.37 12.53 19.40
C GLN A 80 -5.56 11.68 20.38
N ILE A 81 -5.23 10.43 20.03
CA ILE A 81 -4.36 9.57 20.84
C ILE A 81 -2.98 10.22 21.02
N LEU A 82 -2.39 10.73 19.95
CA LEU A 82 -1.06 11.32 19.95
C LEU A 82 -1.01 12.67 20.66
N GLU A 83 -2.03 13.51 20.48
CA GLU A 83 -2.17 14.77 21.23
C GLU A 83 -2.26 14.52 22.75
N ASP A 84 -3.02 13.50 23.16
CA ASP A 84 -3.12 13.11 24.56
C ASP A 84 -1.79 12.52 25.08
N ALA A 85 -1.14 11.68 24.28
CA ALA A 85 0.15 11.06 24.62
C ALA A 85 1.29 12.09 24.70
N ALA A 86 1.24 13.17 23.89
CA ALA A 86 2.26 14.21 23.87
C ALA A 86 2.20 15.13 25.10
N LYS A 87 1.07 15.18 25.82
CA LYS A 87 0.93 16.00 27.04
C LYS A 87 1.87 15.46 28.14
N PRO A 88 2.72 16.31 28.73
CA PRO A 88 3.54 15.87 29.86
C PRO A 88 2.67 15.41 31.03
N ALA A 89 2.83 14.15 31.43
CA ALA A 89 2.17 13.60 32.61
C ALA A 89 3.09 12.58 33.30
N PRO A 90 3.23 12.62 34.63
CA PRO A 90 4.11 11.71 35.33
C PRO A 90 3.65 10.24 35.31
N THR A 91 2.41 9.98 34.91
CA THR A 91 1.77 8.66 34.87
C THR A 91 1.74 8.02 33.50
N ARG A 92 2.41 8.59 32.47
CA ARG A 92 2.48 7.99 31.14
C ARG A 92 3.23 6.64 31.21
N ASP A 93 2.60 5.58 30.69
CA ASP A 93 3.32 4.32 30.46
C ASP A 93 4.39 4.50 29.37
N ALA A 94 5.36 3.58 29.32
CA ALA A 94 6.50 3.67 28.40
C ALA A 94 6.09 3.73 26.92
N VAL A 95 5.02 3.05 26.52
CA VAL A 95 4.49 3.07 25.15
C VAL A 95 3.89 4.43 24.85
N THR A 96 3.02 4.93 25.72
CA THR A 96 2.41 6.27 25.61
C THR A 96 3.48 7.35 25.53
N GLN A 97 4.55 7.23 26.34
CA GLN A 97 5.65 8.18 26.29
C GLN A 97 6.35 8.17 24.91
N LYS A 98 6.69 6.98 24.38
CA LYS A 98 7.40 6.88 23.12
C LYS A 98 6.61 7.49 21.95
N ILE A 99 5.35 7.09 21.76
CA ILE A 99 4.51 7.61 20.65
C ILE A 99 4.26 9.12 20.82
N GLY A 100 4.03 9.60 22.03
CA GLY A 100 3.80 11.02 22.32
C GLY A 100 5.04 11.88 22.12
N ASP A 101 6.22 11.41 22.55
CA ASP A 101 7.48 12.16 22.40
C ASP A 101 7.97 12.13 20.93
N TYR A 102 7.72 11.02 20.19
CA TYR A 102 7.95 10.95 18.73
C TYR A 102 7.10 11.98 17.98
N TYR A 103 5.79 11.96 18.23
CA TYR A 103 4.85 12.91 17.61
C TYR A 103 5.19 14.36 17.95
N ALA A 104 5.51 14.65 19.21
CA ALA A 104 5.88 16.00 19.63
C ALA A 104 7.17 16.50 18.94
N ALA A 105 8.18 15.63 18.77
CA ALA A 105 9.40 15.95 18.03
C ALA A 105 9.11 16.25 16.57
N CYS A 106 8.24 15.46 15.94
CA CYS A 106 7.80 15.69 14.57
C CYS A 106 7.01 17.00 14.42
N MET A 107 6.19 17.38 15.40
CA MET A 107 5.35 18.60 15.36
C MET A 107 6.13 19.90 15.60
N ASP A 108 7.33 19.83 16.18
CA ASP A 108 8.14 21.03 16.49
C ASP A 108 8.90 21.54 15.27
N GLU A 109 8.13 22.11 14.32
CA GLU A 109 8.66 22.68 13.08
C GLU A 109 9.69 23.78 13.31
N LYS A 110 9.53 24.59 14.38
CA LYS A 110 10.50 25.64 14.72
C LYS A 110 11.85 25.07 15.11
N ALA A 111 11.87 24.01 15.92
CA ALA A 111 13.10 23.34 16.30
C ALA A 111 13.76 22.64 15.09
N ILE A 112 12.98 22.06 14.21
CA ILE A 112 13.46 21.41 12.97
C ILE A 112 14.09 22.48 12.05
N ASP A 113 13.40 23.58 11.77
CA ASP A 113 13.91 24.66 10.94
C ASP A 113 15.18 25.29 11.52
N ALA A 114 15.22 25.49 12.86
CA ALA A 114 16.42 26.04 13.52
C ALA A 114 17.65 25.12 13.45
N LYS A 115 17.43 23.79 13.44
CA LYS A 115 18.54 22.80 13.33
C LYS A 115 19.05 22.66 11.91
N GLY A 116 18.23 22.97 10.88
CA GLY A 116 18.61 22.82 9.48
C GLY A 116 19.06 21.39 9.17
N LEU A 117 20.18 21.25 8.46
CA LEU A 117 20.80 19.94 8.15
C LEU A 117 21.77 19.43 9.23
N MET A 118 21.93 20.15 10.34
CA MET A 118 22.88 19.76 11.40
C MET A 118 22.66 18.32 11.90
N PRO A 119 21.42 17.81 12.06
CA PRO A 119 21.20 16.42 12.48
C PRO A 119 21.72 15.38 11.48
N LEU A 120 21.81 15.70 10.19
CA LEU A 120 22.37 14.81 9.15
C LEU A 120 23.89 14.95 8.98
N GLN A 121 24.52 15.96 9.60
CA GLN A 121 25.93 16.26 9.37
C GLN A 121 26.87 15.05 9.63
N PRO A 122 26.67 14.24 10.68
CA PRO A 122 27.51 13.06 10.90
C PRO A 122 27.49 12.08 9.71
N GLU A 123 26.30 11.83 9.13
CA GLU A 123 26.13 10.91 7.99
C GLU A 123 26.70 11.52 6.69
N LEU A 124 26.45 12.81 6.46
CA LEU A 124 27.05 13.54 5.34
C LEU A 124 28.58 13.53 5.41
N ASP A 125 29.16 13.67 6.60
CA ASP A 125 30.62 13.62 6.80
C ASP A 125 31.16 12.20 6.58
N ARG A 126 30.44 11.15 6.95
CA ARG A 126 30.80 9.75 6.62
C ARG A 126 30.93 9.56 5.11
N ILE A 127 29.91 9.92 4.35
CA ILE A 127 29.91 9.82 2.87
C ILE A 127 31.05 10.64 2.28
N ARG A 128 31.22 11.90 2.70
CA ARG A 128 32.27 12.78 2.23
C ARG A 128 33.67 12.21 2.47
N ASN A 129 33.87 11.53 3.59
CA ASN A 129 35.18 11.00 4.00
C ASN A 129 35.51 9.63 3.40
N LEU A 130 34.69 9.04 2.56
CA LEU A 130 35.03 7.84 1.79
C LEU A 130 36.32 8.08 1.00
N LYS A 131 37.27 7.13 1.06
CA LYS A 131 38.62 7.26 0.43
C LYS A 131 38.72 6.48 -0.87
N ASP A 132 38.03 5.37 -0.96
CA ASP A 132 38.01 4.52 -2.15
C ASP A 132 36.72 3.68 -2.20
N LYS A 133 36.45 3.04 -3.35
CA LYS A 133 35.22 2.28 -3.59
C LYS A 133 35.11 1.00 -2.77
N SER A 134 36.19 0.51 -2.16
CA SER A 134 36.13 -0.67 -1.30
C SER A 134 35.29 -0.43 -0.03
N GLN A 135 35.10 0.84 0.35
CA GLN A 135 34.29 1.25 1.50
C GLN A 135 32.79 1.37 1.18
N LEU A 136 32.38 1.31 -0.11
CA LEU A 136 30.98 1.49 -0.50
C LEU A 136 30.06 0.46 0.16
N ALA A 137 30.48 -0.80 0.24
CA ALA A 137 29.66 -1.85 0.81
C ALA A 137 29.34 -1.62 2.30
N GLU A 138 30.32 -1.17 3.08
CA GLU A 138 30.13 -0.83 4.50
C GLU A 138 29.25 0.42 4.66
N GLU A 139 29.43 1.42 3.78
CA GLU A 139 28.62 2.65 3.84
C GLU A 139 27.18 2.38 3.44
N ILE A 140 26.92 1.59 2.40
CA ILE A 140 25.57 1.20 1.99
C ILE A 140 24.90 0.37 3.11
N ALA A 141 25.63 -0.54 3.76
CA ALA A 141 25.12 -1.28 4.90
C ALA A 141 24.75 -0.35 6.07
N HIS A 142 25.52 0.69 6.32
CA HIS A 142 25.23 1.69 7.34
C HIS A 142 23.97 2.50 7.00
N LEU A 143 23.85 2.95 5.74
CA LEU A 143 22.66 3.69 5.25
C LEU A 143 21.40 2.85 5.34
N HIS A 144 21.45 1.58 4.91
CA HIS A 144 20.30 0.66 5.04
C HIS A 144 19.87 0.47 6.48
N ARG A 145 20.82 0.35 7.42
CA ARG A 145 20.49 0.30 8.86
C ARG A 145 19.78 1.56 9.35
N SER A 146 20.04 2.69 8.73
CA SER A 146 19.40 3.98 9.04
C SER A 146 18.12 4.24 8.25
N GLY A 147 17.60 3.26 7.51
CA GLY A 147 16.36 3.39 6.72
C GLY A 147 16.54 4.05 5.36
N VAL A 148 17.78 4.35 4.94
CA VAL A 148 18.06 4.98 3.65
C VAL A 148 18.10 3.94 2.53
N ALA A 149 17.12 3.98 1.63
CA ALA A 149 16.99 3.06 0.49
C ALA A 149 17.97 3.45 -0.64
N ALA A 150 19.24 3.05 -0.52
CA ALA A 150 20.26 3.29 -1.52
C ALA A 150 20.65 2.00 -2.24
N LEU A 151 20.88 2.06 -3.53
CA LEU A 151 21.41 1.05 -4.43
C LEU A 151 20.52 -0.18 -4.63
N PHE A 152 20.17 -0.93 -3.59
CA PHE A 152 19.30 -2.12 -3.62
C PHE A 152 18.56 -2.27 -2.29
N GLU A 153 17.58 -3.17 -2.25
CA GLU A 153 16.90 -3.56 -1.02
C GLU A 153 17.50 -4.84 -0.44
N PHE A 154 17.65 -4.87 0.89
CA PHE A 154 18.08 -6.07 1.61
C PHE A 154 17.28 -6.25 2.89
N THR A 155 16.66 -7.40 3.01
CA THR A 155 15.76 -7.72 4.12
C THR A 155 15.74 -9.23 4.40
N SER A 156 14.73 -9.71 5.07
CA SER A 156 14.41 -11.12 5.22
C SER A 156 13.01 -11.44 4.69
N GLY A 157 12.82 -12.66 4.23
CA GLY A 157 11.51 -13.16 3.81
C GLY A 157 11.45 -14.68 3.89
N GLN A 158 10.24 -15.21 3.79
CA GLN A 158 10.08 -16.66 3.70
C GLN A 158 10.73 -17.19 2.43
N ASP A 159 11.31 -18.37 2.52
CA ASP A 159 11.78 -19.13 1.35
C ASP A 159 10.55 -19.62 0.57
N PHE A 160 10.46 -19.29 -0.72
CA PHE A 160 9.31 -19.67 -1.54
C PHE A 160 9.11 -21.18 -1.65
N LYS A 161 10.20 -21.96 -1.60
CA LYS A 161 10.15 -23.45 -1.68
C LYS A 161 10.12 -24.14 -0.32
N ASP A 162 10.38 -23.40 0.75
CA ASP A 162 10.24 -23.84 2.14
C ASP A 162 9.67 -22.71 2.99
N SER A 163 8.38 -22.51 2.90
CA SER A 163 7.65 -21.41 3.58
C SER A 163 7.74 -21.45 5.11
N SER A 164 8.32 -22.50 5.70
CA SER A 164 8.58 -22.59 7.15
C SER A 164 9.87 -21.88 7.58
N SER A 165 10.74 -21.57 6.63
CA SER A 165 12.07 -21.00 6.85
C SER A 165 12.14 -19.54 6.40
N VAL A 166 12.87 -18.70 7.13
CA VAL A 166 13.19 -17.32 6.75
C VAL A 166 14.63 -17.26 6.24
N ILE A 167 14.81 -16.71 5.04
CA ILE A 167 16.11 -16.47 4.40
C ILE A 167 16.35 -14.99 4.14
N ALA A 168 17.60 -14.62 3.83
CA ALA A 168 17.90 -13.28 3.35
C ALA A 168 17.25 -13.03 1.98
N GLN A 169 16.87 -11.79 1.72
CA GLN A 169 16.30 -11.31 0.46
C GLN A 169 17.10 -10.12 -0.04
N ALA A 170 17.48 -10.14 -1.33
CA ALA A 170 18.10 -9.02 -2.02
C ALA A 170 17.28 -8.70 -3.27
N ASP A 171 16.86 -7.45 -3.42
CA ASP A 171 16.00 -7.01 -4.52
C ASP A 171 16.50 -5.71 -5.14
N GLN A 172 15.98 -5.38 -6.33
CA GLN A 172 16.24 -4.11 -6.99
C GLN A 172 15.74 -2.93 -6.17
N GLY A 173 16.45 -1.79 -6.27
CA GLY A 173 16.14 -0.57 -5.53
C GLY A 173 16.98 0.61 -6.01
N GLY A 174 17.15 1.61 -5.14
CA GLY A 174 18.07 2.71 -5.34
C GLY A 174 17.70 3.69 -6.47
N ILE A 175 16.41 3.81 -6.79
CA ILE A 175 15.89 4.80 -7.74
C ILE A 175 14.89 5.72 -7.04
N GLY A 176 14.86 7.00 -7.41
CA GLY A 176 14.00 8.00 -6.75
C GLY A 176 12.63 8.17 -7.42
N MET A 177 12.46 7.84 -8.70
CA MET A 177 11.15 7.84 -9.35
C MET A 177 10.42 6.51 -9.14
N PRO A 178 9.07 6.46 -9.27
CA PRO A 178 8.24 5.33 -8.82
C PRO A 178 8.55 3.97 -9.44
N ASP A 179 9.05 3.94 -10.69
CA ASP A 179 9.34 2.71 -11.42
C ASP A 179 10.42 2.92 -12.49
N ARG A 180 11.05 1.81 -12.92
CA ARG A 180 12.07 1.82 -13.99
C ARG A 180 11.61 2.51 -15.27
N ASP A 181 10.34 2.40 -15.63
CA ASP A 181 9.80 2.92 -16.87
C ASP A 181 9.84 4.46 -16.92
N TYR A 182 9.81 5.14 -15.77
CA TYR A 182 10.01 6.58 -15.69
C TYR A 182 11.39 7.02 -16.21
N TYR A 183 12.39 6.14 -16.11
CA TYR A 183 13.75 6.38 -16.61
C TYR A 183 13.92 6.00 -18.10
N LEU A 184 13.16 5.01 -18.58
CA LEU A 184 13.43 4.33 -19.84
C LEU A 184 12.49 4.71 -20.98
N LYS A 185 11.22 5.04 -20.69
CA LYS A 185 10.24 5.42 -21.72
C LYS A 185 10.63 6.72 -22.41
N THR A 186 10.38 6.78 -23.73
CA THR A 186 10.81 7.88 -24.61
C THR A 186 9.69 8.81 -25.08
N ASP A 187 8.45 8.56 -24.61
CA ASP A 187 7.35 9.47 -24.90
C ASP A 187 7.55 10.85 -24.24
N ALA A 188 6.91 11.86 -24.80
CA ALA A 188 7.09 13.26 -24.41
C ALA A 188 6.80 13.50 -22.91
N LYS A 189 5.82 12.80 -22.34
CA LYS A 189 5.43 12.95 -20.93
C LYS A 189 6.50 12.36 -19.99
N SER A 190 7.02 11.19 -20.32
CA SER A 190 8.10 10.55 -19.56
C SER A 190 9.39 11.39 -19.61
N VAL A 191 9.70 12.00 -20.77
CA VAL A 191 10.83 12.92 -20.89
C VAL A 191 10.62 14.17 -20.04
N GLU A 192 9.46 14.78 -20.06
CA GLU A 192 9.11 15.93 -19.23
C GLU A 192 9.27 15.62 -17.72
N LEU A 193 8.78 14.46 -17.29
CA LEU A 193 8.87 14.04 -15.89
C LEU A 193 10.32 13.87 -15.44
N ARG A 194 11.17 13.25 -16.28
CA ARG A 194 12.62 13.16 -15.98
C ARG A 194 13.28 14.53 -15.86
N GLN A 195 12.94 15.48 -16.73
CA GLN A 195 13.47 16.85 -16.63
C GLN A 195 13.06 17.52 -15.31
N LYS A 196 11.81 17.37 -14.91
CA LYS A 196 11.30 17.87 -13.62
C LYS A 196 11.97 17.19 -12.43
N TYR A 197 12.20 15.88 -12.53
CA TYR A 197 12.92 15.14 -11.50
C TYR A 197 14.36 15.63 -11.33
N VAL A 198 15.11 15.81 -12.42
CA VAL A 198 16.47 16.36 -12.38
C VAL A 198 16.48 17.77 -11.76
N ALA A 199 15.50 18.62 -12.12
CA ALA A 199 15.38 19.96 -11.52
C ALA A 199 15.08 19.89 -10.02
N HIS A 200 14.24 18.93 -9.60
CA HIS A 200 13.95 18.68 -8.19
C HIS A 200 15.21 18.25 -7.42
N VAL A 201 15.96 17.28 -7.93
CA VAL A 201 17.23 16.81 -7.33
C VAL A 201 18.22 17.97 -7.21
N GLN A 202 18.40 18.77 -8.28
CA GLN A 202 19.23 19.97 -8.26
C GLN A 202 18.79 20.91 -7.13
N ARG A 203 17.48 21.19 -7.02
CA ARG A 203 16.96 22.12 -6.01
C ARG A 203 17.21 21.63 -4.59
N ILE A 204 17.10 20.33 -4.34
CA ILE A 204 17.44 19.73 -3.03
C ILE A 204 18.93 19.92 -2.71
N PHE A 205 19.85 19.74 -3.67
CA PHE A 205 21.29 20.00 -3.46
C PHE A 205 21.56 21.49 -3.19
N GLU A 206 20.88 22.41 -3.88
CA GLU A 206 20.98 23.84 -3.60
C GLU A 206 20.49 24.18 -2.18
N LEU A 207 19.37 23.61 -1.74
CA LEU A 207 18.86 23.75 -0.36
C LEU A 207 19.84 23.16 0.67
N ALA A 208 20.60 22.14 0.28
CA ALA A 208 21.68 21.56 1.09
C ALA A 208 22.96 22.43 1.10
N GLY A 209 22.98 23.57 0.40
CA GLY A 209 24.06 24.55 0.41
C GLY A 209 25.05 24.42 -0.75
N GLU A 210 24.76 23.62 -1.76
CA GLU A 210 25.61 23.54 -2.95
C GLU A 210 25.41 24.74 -3.88
N LYS A 211 26.47 25.10 -4.60
CA LYS A 211 26.38 26.13 -5.65
C LYS A 211 25.61 25.60 -6.85
N PRO A 212 24.83 26.44 -7.57
CA PRO A 212 23.98 26.00 -8.68
C PRO A 212 24.68 25.15 -9.75
N ASP A 213 25.88 25.51 -10.16
CA ASP A 213 26.64 24.77 -11.18
C ASP A 213 26.99 23.35 -10.71
N LYS A 214 27.39 23.20 -9.43
CA LYS A 214 27.67 21.90 -8.83
C LYS A 214 26.38 21.08 -8.67
N ALA A 215 25.34 21.68 -8.13
CA ALA A 215 24.05 21.02 -7.95
C ALA A 215 23.47 20.51 -9.27
N THR A 216 23.64 21.25 -10.38
CA THR A 216 23.28 20.80 -11.73
C THR A 216 24.06 19.56 -12.16
N ALA A 217 25.40 19.55 -11.96
CA ALA A 217 26.25 18.42 -12.30
C ALA A 217 25.90 17.18 -11.44
N ASP A 218 25.64 17.40 -10.15
CA ASP A 218 25.30 16.33 -9.20
C ASP A 218 23.93 15.73 -9.50
N ALA A 219 22.92 16.53 -9.85
CA ALA A 219 21.62 16.04 -10.29
C ALA A 219 21.71 15.18 -11.57
N ALA A 220 22.56 15.58 -12.51
CA ALA A 220 22.83 14.77 -13.72
C ALA A 220 23.55 13.45 -13.37
N THR A 221 24.42 13.44 -12.38
CA THR A 221 25.10 12.24 -11.87
C THR A 221 24.12 11.27 -11.23
N VAL A 222 23.22 11.76 -10.36
CA VAL A 222 22.15 10.96 -9.76
C VAL A 222 21.28 10.33 -10.86
N MET A 223 20.78 11.15 -11.81
CA MET A 223 19.95 10.66 -12.90
C MET A 223 20.65 9.59 -13.75
N ARG A 224 21.96 9.72 -13.98
CA ARG A 224 22.74 8.73 -14.73
C ARG A 224 22.83 7.40 -13.99
N ILE A 225 23.18 7.41 -12.70
CA ILE A 225 23.29 6.19 -11.89
C ILE A 225 21.94 5.50 -11.80
N GLU A 226 20.88 6.22 -11.41
CA GLU A 226 19.53 5.66 -11.31
C GLU A 226 19.01 5.08 -12.64
N THR A 227 19.33 5.75 -13.77
CA THR A 227 19.00 5.22 -15.11
C THR A 227 19.72 3.90 -15.39
N ASN A 228 20.99 3.76 -14.97
CA ASN A 228 21.72 2.51 -15.16
C ASN A 228 21.17 1.38 -14.28
N LEU A 229 20.78 1.68 -13.06
CA LEU A 229 20.06 0.73 -12.19
C LEU A 229 18.70 0.32 -12.79
N ALA A 230 17.94 1.30 -13.28
CA ALA A 230 16.63 1.06 -13.91
C ALA A 230 16.73 0.14 -15.15
N LYS A 231 17.82 0.21 -15.94
CA LYS A 231 18.02 -0.71 -17.07
C LYS A 231 18.18 -2.17 -16.65
N GLY A 232 18.77 -2.43 -15.49
CA GLY A 232 18.93 -3.77 -14.93
C GLY A 232 17.70 -4.28 -14.18
N SER A 233 16.77 -3.39 -13.84
CA SER A 233 15.58 -3.73 -13.05
C SER A 233 14.54 -4.50 -13.86
N LEU A 234 13.80 -5.39 -13.22
CA LEU A 234 12.58 -6.01 -13.76
C LEU A 234 11.45 -4.97 -13.86
N ASP A 235 10.60 -5.13 -14.86
CA ASP A 235 9.33 -4.39 -14.93
C ASP A 235 8.31 -4.92 -13.92
N LEU A 236 7.27 -4.11 -13.66
CA LEU A 236 6.25 -4.43 -12.65
C LEU A 236 5.46 -5.72 -12.94
N VAL A 237 5.20 -6.04 -14.20
CA VAL A 237 4.51 -7.29 -14.58
C VAL A 237 5.39 -8.49 -14.25
N SER A 238 6.67 -8.44 -14.64
CA SER A 238 7.64 -9.50 -14.36
C SER A 238 7.86 -9.71 -12.86
N ARG A 239 7.81 -8.64 -12.05
CA ARG A 239 7.95 -8.71 -10.59
C ARG A 239 6.80 -9.44 -9.89
N ARG A 240 5.65 -9.54 -10.53
CA ARG A 240 4.50 -10.29 -10.00
C ARG A 240 4.63 -11.80 -10.14
N ASP A 241 5.49 -12.29 -11.02
CA ASP A 241 5.66 -13.73 -11.24
C ASP A 241 6.62 -14.32 -10.20
N PRO A 242 6.15 -15.17 -9.25
CA PRO A 242 7.00 -15.75 -8.21
C PRO A 242 8.18 -16.55 -8.78
N GLU A 243 8.04 -17.18 -9.95
CA GLU A 243 9.14 -17.93 -10.58
C GLU A 243 10.24 -16.99 -11.10
N LYS A 244 9.86 -15.78 -11.56
CA LYS A 244 10.82 -14.79 -12.07
C LYS A 244 11.58 -14.02 -10.98
N VAL A 245 11.06 -14.03 -9.75
CA VAL A 245 11.68 -13.33 -8.62
C VAL A 245 12.29 -14.28 -7.58
N TYR A 246 12.34 -15.56 -7.87
CA TYR A 246 12.93 -16.54 -6.97
C TYR A 246 14.21 -17.14 -7.52
N HIS A 247 15.36 -16.65 -7.02
CA HIS A 247 16.70 -17.15 -7.36
C HIS A 247 17.49 -17.33 -6.07
N LYS A 248 17.35 -18.50 -5.45
CA LYS A 248 18.04 -18.82 -4.19
C LYS A 248 19.52 -19.10 -4.48
N LEU A 249 20.38 -18.20 -4.05
CA LEU A 249 21.83 -18.26 -4.22
C LEU A 249 22.53 -18.46 -2.87
N THR A 250 23.72 -19.04 -2.92
CA THR A 250 24.66 -19.05 -1.80
C THR A 250 25.44 -17.73 -1.72
N ARG A 251 26.11 -17.46 -0.60
CA ARG A 251 26.99 -16.29 -0.45
C ARG A 251 28.11 -16.22 -1.50
N PRO A 252 28.82 -17.31 -1.86
CA PRO A 252 29.76 -17.29 -2.97
C PRO A 252 29.12 -16.96 -4.33
N GLU A 253 27.90 -17.44 -4.59
CA GLU A 253 27.21 -17.19 -5.86
C GLU A 253 26.76 -15.73 -6.00
N ILE A 254 26.25 -15.09 -4.96
CA ILE A 254 25.93 -13.64 -5.03
C ILE A 254 27.20 -12.82 -5.18
N GLN A 255 28.30 -13.18 -4.51
CA GLN A 255 29.61 -12.53 -4.71
C GLN A 255 30.14 -12.71 -6.14
N ALA A 256 29.89 -13.86 -6.78
CA ALA A 256 30.28 -14.10 -8.16
C ALA A 256 29.40 -13.32 -9.16
N LEU A 257 28.15 -13.06 -8.80
CA LEU A 257 27.21 -12.28 -9.60
C LEU A 257 27.60 -10.79 -9.64
N ASP A 258 28.13 -10.27 -8.52
CA ASP A 258 28.50 -8.87 -8.31
C ASP A 258 29.93 -8.80 -7.70
N PRO A 259 30.99 -9.14 -8.47
CA PRO A 259 32.33 -9.34 -7.93
C PRO A 259 33.03 -8.07 -7.44
N ASP A 260 32.68 -6.89 -7.98
CA ASP A 260 33.27 -5.61 -7.58
C ASP A 260 32.59 -5.01 -6.32
N PHE A 261 31.41 -5.54 -5.90
CA PHE A 261 30.76 -5.18 -4.64
C PHE A 261 31.16 -6.17 -3.53
N ARG A 262 31.59 -5.65 -2.40
CA ARG A 262 32.10 -6.46 -1.27
C ARG A 262 30.95 -6.96 -0.38
N TRP A 263 30.25 -8.02 -0.82
CA TRP A 263 29.14 -8.62 -0.09
C TRP A 263 29.50 -9.06 1.32
N ASP A 264 30.72 -9.53 1.56
CA ASP A 264 31.21 -9.89 2.90
C ASP A 264 31.21 -8.71 3.87
N LEU A 265 31.67 -7.53 3.41
CA LEU A 265 31.66 -6.30 4.18
C LEU A 265 30.23 -5.76 4.39
N TYR A 266 29.42 -5.81 3.34
CA TYR A 266 28.01 -5.40 3.44
C TYR A 266 27.24 -6.23 4.47
N ILE A 267 27.31 -7.57 4.38
CA ILE A 267 26.59 -8.49 5.30
C ILE A 267 27.07 -8.28 6.74
N THR A 268 28.37 -8.12 6.95
CA THR A 268 28.92 -7.83 8.28
C THR A 268 28.43 -6.46 8.78
N GLY A 269 28.52 -5.43 7.95
CA GLY A 269 28.11 -4.05 8.27
C GLY A 269 26.61 -3.90 8.53
N SER A 270 25.78 -4.69 7.86
CA SER A 270 24.32 -4.68 8.06
C SER A 270 23.87 -5.28 9.41
N GLY A 271 24.76 -6.05 10.09
CA GLY A 271 24.40 -6.75 11.31
C GLY A 271 23.53 -7.99 11.08
N ALA A 272 23.47 -8.50 9.85
CA ALA A 272 22.75 -9.72 9.56
C ALA A 272 23.36 -10.92 10.30
N PRO A 273 22.55 -11.85 10.84
CA PRO A 273 23.06 -13.10 11.39
C PRO A 273 23.74 -13.93 10.30
N ALA A 274 24.51 -14.94 10.68
CA ALA A 274 25.10 -15.86 9.70
C ALA A 274 23.97 -16.59 8.94
N PHE A 275 24.07 -16.62 7.62
CA PHE A 275 23.14 -17.35 6.75
C PHE A 275 23.88 -18.05 5.61
N GLN A 276 23.23 -19.05 5.01
CA GLN A 276 23.81 -19.86 3.93
C GLN A 276 23.31 -19.40 2.56
N SER A 277 22.08 -18.92 2.48
CA SER A 277 21.43 -18.58 1.21
C SER A 277 20.67 -17.26 1.29
N VAL A 278 20.57 -16.62 0.13
CA VAL A 278 19.81 -15.39 -0.11
C VAL A 278 18.97 -15.60 -1.38
N ASN A 279 17.72 -15.16 -1.35
CA ASN A 279 16.97 -15.00 -2.59
C ASN A 279 17.38 -13.66 -3.25
N VAL A 280 17.83 -13.72 -4.50
CA VAL A 280 18.14 -12.56 -5.32
C VAL A 280 17.01 -12.40 -6.33
N ALA A 281 16.10 -11.45 -6.07
CA ALA A 281 14.89 -11.32 -6.88
C ALA A 281 15.18 -10.98 -8.36
N SER A 282 16.21 -10.19 -8.62
CA SER A 282 16.60 -9.79 -9.98
C SER A 282 18.12 -9.93 -10.18
N PRO A 283 18.63 -11.10 -10.63
CA PRO A 283 20.06 -11.29 -10.88
C PRO A 283 20.65 -10.30 -11.88
N ASP A 284 19.91 -9.90 -12.92
CA ASP A 284 20.39 -8.94 -13.92
C ASP A 284 20.54 -7.53 -13.37
N PHE A 285 19.72 -7.17 -12.38
CA PHE A 285 19.89 -5.92 -11.65
C PHE A 285 21.25 -5.89 -10.91
N PHE A 286 21.63 -6.97 -10.23
CA PHE A 286 22.92 -7.02 -9.52
C PHE A 286 24.12 -7.04 -10.46
N LYS A 287 23.98 -7.58 -11.68
CA LYS A 287 24.99 -7.38 -12.73
C LYS A 287 25.11 -5.92 -13.16
N ALA A 288 24.00 -5.18 -13.23
CA ALA A 288 24.02 -3.74 -13.50
C ALA A 288 24.63 -2.95 -12.34
N VAL A 289 24.35 -3.32 -11.09
CA VAL A 289 25.03 -2.79 -9.89
C VAL A 289 26.53 -2.98 -10.01
N ASN A 290 27.01 -4.19 -10.34
CA ASN A 290 28.45 -4.46 -10.53
C ASN A 290 29.07 -3.57 -11.61
N ALA A 291 28.39 -3.42 -12.74
CA ALA A 291 28.87 -2.56 -13.83
C ALA A 291 29.00 -1.10 -13.39
N GLU A 292 28.04 -0.59 -12.60
CA GLU A 292 28.08 0.77 -12.07
C GLU A 292 29.15 0.93 -10.99
N VAL A 293 29.28 -0.02 -10.04
CA VAL A 293 30.36 -0.02 -9.03
C VAL A 293 31.73 0.02 -9.69
N LYS A 294 31.91 -0.71 -10.78
CA LYS A 294 33.17 -0.72 -11.54
C LYS A 294 33.44 0.59 -12.25
N SER A 295 32.45 1.15 -12.94
CA SER A 295 32.64 2.25 -13.90
C SER A 295 32.54 3.65 -13.27
N ALA A 296 31.64 3.87 -12.30
CA ALA A 296 31.42 5.18 -11.70
C ALA A 296 32.63 5.58 -10.81
N ALA A 297 32.95 6.86 -10.80
CA ALA A 297 33.97 7.42 -9.93
C ALA A 297 33.49 7.43 -8.46
N LEU A 298 34.43 7.48 -7.51
CA LEU A 298 34.07 7.58 -6.10
C LEU A 298 33.23 8.83 -5.79
N GLU A 299 33.55 9.95 -6.44
CA GLU A 299 32.79 11.20 -6.23
C GLU A 299 31.33 11.08 -6.74
N ASP A 300 31.10 10.34 -7.83
CA ASP A 300 29.74 10.05 -8.31
C ASP A 300 28.94 9.26 -7.26
N TRP A 301 29.58 8.29 -6.59
CA TRP A 301 28.96 7.54 -5.49
C TRP A 301 28.67 8.42 -4.28
N LYS A 302 29.58 9.33 -3.92
CA LYS A 302 29.33 10.28 -2.83
C LYS A 302 28.12 11.15 -3.12
N THR A 303 28.01 11.65 -4.35
CA THR A 303 26.86 12.43 -4.81
C THR A 303 25.56 11.62 -4.70
N TYR A 304 25.54 10.40 -5.25
CA TYR A 304 24.39 9.52 -5.22
C TYR A 304 23.94 9.15 -3.79
N LEU A 305 24.87 8.77 -2.92
CA LEU A 305 24.57 8.44 -1.53
C LEU A 305 24.10 9.66 -0.74
N THR A 306 24.65 10.84 -0.99
CA THR A 306 24.20 12.11 -0.38
C THR A 306 22.77 12.42 -0.79
N TRP A 307 22.43 12.24 -2.08
CA TRP A 307 21.05 12.40 -2.56
C TRP A 307 20.08 11.49 -1.80
N HIS A 308 20.34 10.18 -1.77
CA HIS A 308 19.46 9.22 -1.12
C HIS A 308 19.33 9.47 0.38
N LEU A 309 20.40 9.82 1.08
CA LEU A 309 20.38 10.20 2.50
C LEU A 309 19.47 11.41 2.74
N VAL A 310 19.68 12.50 2.00
CA VAL A 310 18.90 13.72 2.19
C VAL A 310 17.45 13.47 1.82
N HIS A 311 17.20 12.77 0.71
CA HIS A 311 15.84 12.48 0.23
C HIS A 311 15.05 11.64 1.23
N SER A 312 15.63 10.61 1.82
CA SER A 312 14.97 9.78 2.85
C SER A 312 14.52 10.61 4.06
N GLU A 313 15.33 11.59 4.45
CA GLU A 313 15.09 12.37 5.67
C GLU A 313 14.24 13.63 5.46
N ILE A 314 13.86 13.97 4.23
CA ILE A 314 13.03 15.15 3.93
C ILE A 314 11.82 15.30 4.86
N PRO A 315 11.10 14.24 5.28
CA PRO A 315 9.99 14.35 6.23
C PRO A 315 10.31 15.09 7.53
N PHE A 316 11.55 15.01 7.97
CA PHE A 316 12.06 15.56 9.24
C PHE A 316 13.02 16.75 9.05
N LEU A 317 13.16 17.23 7.81
CA LEU A 317 13.99 18.39 7.47
C LEU A 317 13.17 19.71 7.47
N PRO A 318 13.84 20.87 7.37
CA PRO A 318 13.20 22.17 7.28
C PRO A 318 12.12 22.27 6.21
N ALA A 319 11.15 23.15 6.44
CA ALA A 319 9.99 23.34 5.59
C ALA A 319 10.32 23.55 4.10
N ALA A 320 11.47 24.16 3.77
CA ALA A 320 11.91 24.35 2.38
C ALA A 320 12.13 23.04 1.64
N PHE A 321 12.73 22.03 2.29
CA PHE A 321 12.94 20.69 1.72
C PHE A 321 11.62 19.95 1.52
N VAL A 322 10.75 20.01 2.53
CA VAL A 322 9.42 19.39 2.48
C VAL A 322 8.57 19.99 1.36
N GLN A 323 8.63 21.31 1.18
CA GLN A 323 7.86 21.99 0.15
C GLN A 323 8.39 21.68 -1.25
N GLU A 324 9.71 21.62 -1.44
CA GLU A 324 10.32 21.21 -2.70
C GLU A 324 9.96 19.78 -3.08
N ASN A 325 10.05 18.87 -2.11
CA ASN A 325 9.65 17.47 -2.30
C ASN A 325 8.18 17.32 -2.68
N PHE A 326 7.30 18.09 -2.03
CA PHE A 326 5.89 18.14 -2.38
C PHE A 326 5.67 18.66 -3.82
N GLY A 327 6.47 19.63 -4.28
CA GLY A 327 6.41 20.16 -5.65
C GLY A 327 6.58 19.09 -6.71
N PHE A 328 7.46 18.12 -6.49
CA PHE A 328 7.64 17.00 -7.43
C PHE A 328 6.68 15.83 -7.12
N TYR A 329 6.77 15.20 -5.95
CA TYR A 329 6.04 13.98 -5.64
C TYR A 329 4.53 14.22 -5.38
N GLY A 330 4.18 15.35 -4.80
CA GLY A 330 2.79 15.72 -4.56
C GLY A 330 2.12 16.39 -5.75
N GLN A 331 2.65 17.52 -6.21
CA GLN A 331 2.01 18.30 -7.27
C GLN A 331 2.22 17.67 -8.65
N THR A 332 3.47 17.40 -9.02
CA THR A 332 3.79 16.93 -10.40
C THR A 332 3.31 15.51 -10.64
N LEU A 333 3.56 14.57 -9.73
CA LEU A 333 3.21 13.16 -9.93
C LEU A 333 1.75 12.85 -9.60
N THR A 334 1.15 13.50 -8.59
CA THR A 334 -0.20 13.12 -8.12
C THR A 334 -1.25 14.22 -8.26
N GLY A 335 -0.86 15.45 -8.64
CA GLY A 335 -1.79 16.55 -8.87
C GLY A 335 -2.37 17.18 -7.60
N ALA A 336 -1.91 16.82 -6.39
CA ALA A 336 -2.32 17.47 -5.15
C ALA A 336 -2.01 18.97 -5.22
N LYS A 337 -2.89 19.82 -4.66
CA LYS A 337 -2.75 21.28 -4.77
C LYS A 337 -2.03 21.89 -3.58
N GLU A 338 -2.14 21.28 -2.42
CA GLU A 338 -1.58 21.74 -1.16
C GLU A 338 -0.87 20.59 -0.42
N LEU A 339 0.18 20.92 0.32
CA LEU A 339 0.84 19.97 1.21
C LEU A 339 -0.11 19.63 2.37
N ARG A 340 -0.22 18.35 2.70
CA ARG A 340 -1.03 17.91 3.85
C ARG A 340 -0.57 18.61 5.14
N PRO A 341 -1.50 19.02 6.03
CA PRO A 341 -1.19 19.60 7.34
C PRO A 341 -0.15 18.77 8.09
N ARG A 342 0.74 19.44 8.84
CA ARG A 342 1.84 18.77 9.53
C ARG A 342 1.37 17.66 10.46
N TRP A 343 0.29 17.88 11.21
CA TRP A 343 -0.23 16.88 12.13
C TRP A 343 -0.61 15.56 11.40
N LYS A 344 -1.22 15.64 10.20
CA LYS A 344 -1.54 14.46 9.40
C LYS A 344 -0.28 13.68 9.02
N ARG A 345 0.75 14.40 8.58
CA ARG A 345 2.05 13.80 8.23
C ARG A 345 2.72 13.15 9.43
N CYS A 346 2.73 13.83 10.59
CA CYS A 346 3.31 13.30 11.82
C CYS A 346 2.55 12.10 12.39
N VAL A 347 1.22 12.05 12.23
CA VAL A 347 0.42 10.86 12.55
C VAL A 347 0.87 9.69 11.67
N ASP A 348 0.95 9.90 10.35
CA ASP A 348 1.35 8.85 9.41
C ASP A 348 2.79 8.36 9.69
N TYR A 349 3.74 9.25 9.99
CA TYR A 349 5.12 8.85 10.35
C TYR A 349 5.17 8.07 11.67
N THR A 350 4.36 8.44 12.66
CA THR A 350 4.29 7.71 13.93
C THR A 350 3.70 6.30 13.71
N ASP A 351 2.66 6.17 12.88
CA ASP A 351 2.07 4.87 12.54
C ASP A 351 3.04 4.00 11.74
N ASN A 352 3.79 4.56 10.81
CA ASN A 352 4.78 3.82 10.04
C ASN A 352 5.94 3.29 10.91
N GLN A 353 6.47 4.09 11.84
CA GLN A 353 7.67 3.75 12.58
C GLN A 353 7.41 3.10 13.96
N LEU A 354 6.27 3.40 14.59
CA LEU A 354 5.85 2.85 15.88
C LEU A 354 4.44 2.22 15.82
N GLY A 355 4.10 1.63 14.66
CA GLY A 355 2.75 1.28 14.27
C GLY A 355 1.99 0.38 15.23
N GLU A 356 2.60 -0.69 15.75
CA GLU A 356 1.89 -1.54 16.70
C GLU A 356 1.77 -0.90 18.09
N ALA A 357 2.70 0.00 18.48
CA ALA A 357 2.58 0.76 19.73
C ALA A 357 1.40 1.75 19.66
N LEU A 358 1.24 2.45 18.51
CA LEU A 358 0.11 3.33 18.26
C LEU A 358 -1.17 2.54 17.99
N GLY A 359 -1.08 1.47 17.20
CA GLY A 359 -2.19 0.60 16.83
C GLY A 359 -2.87 -0.07 18.03
N ARG A 360 -2.12 -0.42 19.06
CA ARG A 360 -2.70 -0.93 20.32
C ARG A 360 -3.66 0.08 20.94
N LYS A 361 -3.26 1.36 21.03
CA LYS A 361 -4.11 2.43 21.57
C LYS A 361 -5.32 2.72 20.67
N PHE A 362 -5.16 2.55 19.35
CA PHE A 362 -6.24 2.66 18.38
C PHE A 362 -7.30 1.56 18.60
N VAL A 363 -6.87 0.30 18.72
CA VAL A 363 -7.76 -0.85 18.95
C VAL A 363 -8.54 -0.69 20.25
N ASP A 364 -7.88 -0.25 21.33
CA ASP A 364 -8.53 -0.01 22.62
C ASP A 364 -9.69 1.02 22.51
N ARG A 365 -9.64 1.95 21.54
CA ARG A 365 -10.69 2.97 21.31
C ARG A 365 -11.76 2.58 20.29
N THR A 366 -11.44 1.73 19.32
CA THR A 366 -12.28 1.56 18.11
C THR A 366 -12.79 0.15 17.89
N PHE A 367 -12.10 -0.88 18.39
CA PHE A 367 -12.37 -2.26 18.02
C PHE A 367 -12.42 -3.18 19.23
N GLY A 368 -13.62 -3.65 19.59
CA GLY A 368 -13.84 -4.59 20.69
C GLY A 368 -13.76 -6.06 20.26
N ALA A 369 -13.68 -6.96 21.23
CA ALA A 369 -13.71 -8.41 21.02
C ALA A 369 -14.95 -8.89 20.22
N GLU A 370 -16.10 -8.24 20.42
CA GLU A 370 -17.35 -8.55 19.71
C GLU A 370 -17.24 -8.35 18.18
N GLY A 371 -16.44 -7.36 17.71
CA GLY A 371 -16.21 -7.12 16.31
C GLY A 371 -15.48 -8.29 15.64
N LYS A 372 -14.49 -8.86 16.34
CA LYS A 372 -13.70 -10.03 15.87
C LYS A 372 -14.62 -11.25 15.65
N ASP A 373 -15.43 -11.60 16.64
CA ASP A 373 -16.31 -12.79 16.58
C ASP A 373 -17.35 -12.72 15.45
N ARG A 374 -17.86 -11.53 15.19
CA ARG A 374 -18.87 -11.35 14.13
C ARG A 374 -18.25 -11.38 12.74
N THR A 375 -17.08 -10.76 12.58
CA THR A 375 -16.35 -10.84 11.30
C THR A 375 -15.99 -12.28 10.96
N LEU A 376 -15.57 -13.09 11.94
CA LEU A 376 -15.29 -14.51 11.73
C LEU A 376 -16.52 -15.30 11.21
N LYS A 377 -17.73 -14.95 11.58
CA LYS A 377 -18.94 -15.58 11.03
C LYS A 377 -19.16 -15.27 9.56
N ILE A 378 -18.84 -14.04 9.13
CA ILE A 378 -18.89 -13.67 7.71
C ILE A 378 -17.79 -14.42 6.94
N VAL A 379 -16.58 -14.50 7.48
CA VAL A 379 -15.47 -15.28 6.89
C VAL A 379 -15.91 -16.75 6.68
N ASP A 380 -16.44 -17.39 7.70
CA ASP A 380 -16.92 -18.80 7.63
C ASP A 380 -18.00 -19.00 6.54
N ALA A 381 -18.91 -18.04 6.39
CA ALA A 381 -19.92 -18.10 5.33
C ALA A 381 -19.29 -17.98 3.93
N LEU A 382 -18.27 -17.12 3.77
CA LEU A 382 -17.56 -16.93 2.51
C LEU A 382 -16.64 -18.09 2.15
N GLU A 383 -15.93 -18.68 3.13
CA GLU A 383 -15.15 -19.90 2.93
C GLU A 383 -16.01 -21.08 2.46
N LYS A 384 -17.20 -21.24 3.06
CA LYS A 384 -18.19 -22.24 2.62
C LYS A 384 -18.68 -21.97 1.21
N ALA A 385 -18.97 -20.71 0.87
CA ALA A 385 -19.42 -20.34 -0.47
C ALA A 385 -18.33 -20.56 -1.51
N LEU A 386 -17.09 -20.18 -1.24
CA LEU A 386 -15.95 -20.45 -2.14
C LEU A 386 -15.72 -21.96 -2.32
N GLY A 387 -15.81 -22.74 -1.23
CA GLY A 387 -15.71 -24.20 -1.32
C GLY A 387 -16.79 -24.82 -2.21
N GLN A 388 -18.03 -24.31 -2.14
CA GLN A 388 -19.11 -24.73 -3.03
C GLN A 388 -18.82 -24.33 -4.50
N ASP A 389 -18.35 -23.11 -4.73
CA ASP A 389 -18.01 -22.64 -6.07
C ASP A 389 -16.91 -23.50 -6.70
N LEU A 390 -15.81 -23.72 -5.99
CA LEU A 390 -14.70 -24.59 -6.44
C LEU A 390 -15.15 -26.01 -6.82
N GLN A 391 -16.12 -26.58 -6.09
CA GLN A 391 -16.66 -27.91 -6.42
C GLN A 391 -17.51 -27.91 -7.68
N THR A 392 -18.20 -26.81 -8.00
CA THR A 392 -19.11 -26.69 -9.14
C THR A 392 -18.42 -26.29 -10.45
N ILE A 393 -17.20 -25.76 -10.38
CA ILE A 393 -16.41 -25.37 -11.56
C ILE A 393 -16.28 -26.56 -12.54
N SER A 394 -16.74 -26.38 -13.78
CA SER A 394 -16.78 -27.46 -14.76
C SER A 394 -15.46 -27.73 -15.46
N TRP A 395 -14.60 -26.74 -15.55
CA TRP A 395 -13.31 -26.81 -16.27
C TRP A 395 -12.16 -27.40 -15.44
N MET A 396 -12.28 -27.41 -14.12
CA MET A 396 -11.25 -27.90 -13.21
C MET A 396 -11.41 -29.42 -13.00
N THR A 397 -10.33 -30.17 -13.13
CA THR A 397 -10.32 -31.63 -12.89
C THR A 397 -10.53 -31.96 -11.40
N PRO A 398 -11.03 -33.17 -11.07
CA PRO A 398 -11.21 -33.59 -9.67
C PRO A 398 -9.93 -33.52 -8.83
N ALA A 399 -8.76 -33.78 -9.45
CA ALA A 399 -7.46 -33.74 -8.76
C ALA A 399 -7.11 -32.33 -8.31
N THR A 400 -7.25 -31.34 -9.20
CA THR A 400 -7.00 -29.93 -8.87
C THR A 400 -8.04 -29.40 -7.90
N LYS A 401 -9.33 -29.77 -8.04
CA LYS A 401 -10.39 -29.42 -7.05
C LYS A 401 -10.05 -29.90 -5.66
N GLN A 402 -9.57 -31.14 -5.50
CA GLN A 402 -9.18 -31.65 -4.19
C GLN A 402 -8.06 -30.81 -3.57
N LYS A 403 -7.03 -30.48 -4.34
CA LYS A 403 -5.93 -29.61 -3.89
C LYS A 403 -6.40 -28.19 -3.54
N ALA A 404 -7.30 -27.64 -4.35
CA ALA A 404 -7.92 -26.34 -4.06
C ALA A 404 -8.71 -26.37 -2.75
N MET A 405 -9.49 -27.43 -2.50
CA MET A 405 -10.20 -27.61 -1.24
C MET A 405 -9.27 -27.83 -0.04
N ASP A 406 -8.15 -28.53 -0.22
CA ASP A 406 -7.13 -28.69 0.82
C ASP A 406 -6.50 -27.34 1.16
N LYS A 407 -6.20 -26.51 0.15
CA LYS A 407 -5.66 -25.17 0.33
C LYS A 407 -6.66 -24.25 1.04
N LEU A 408 -7.92 -24.23 0.61
CA LEU A 408 -8.98 -23.43 1.27
C LEU A 408 -9.14 -23.80 2.74
N LYS A 409 -9.15 -25.09 3.08
CA LYS A 409 -9.24 -25.56 4.47
C LYS A 409 -8.06 -25.18 5.34
N ALA A 410 -6.89 -24.97 4.72
CA ALA A 410 -5.67 -24.59 5.41
C ALA A 410 -5.49 -23.07 5.57
N ILE A 411 -6.37 -22.26 4.97
CA ILE A 411 -6.35 -20.80 5.16
C ILE A 411 -6.56 -20.48 6.63
N THR A 412 -5.74 -19.56 7.16
CA THR A 412 -5.92 -19.03 8.50
C THR A 412 -6.36 -17.57 8.46
N ASN A 413 -7.20 -17.17 9.43
CA ASN A 413 -7.88 -15.89 9.43
C ASN A 413 -7.34 -14.99 10.54
N LYS A 414 -6.76 -13.85 10.20
CA LYS A 414 -6.31 -12.83 11.15
C LYS A 414 -7.24 -11.64 11.12
N ILE A 415 -7.89 -11.35 12.24
CA ILE A 415 -8.95 -10.34 12.34
C ILE A 415 -8.58 -9.32 13.42
N GLY A 416 -8.52 -8.05 13.03
CA GLY A 416 -8.42 -6.87 13.89
C GLY A 416 -6.99 -6.46 14.22
N TYR A 417 -6.25 -7.29 14.93
CA TYR A 417 -4.95 -6.93 15.49
C TYR A 417 -4.13 -8.17 15.88
N PRO A 418 -2.78 -8.03 16.05
CA PRO A 418 -1.91 -9.13 16.46
C PRO A 418 -2.19 -9.59 17.90
N GLU A 419 -2.10 -10.90 18.15
CA GLU A 419 -2.25 -11.45 19.50
C GLU A 419 -1.07 -11.04 20.40
N LYS A 420 0.13 -10.95 19.82
CA LYS A 420 1.35 -10.50 20.50
C LYS A 420 1.82 -9.19 19.86
N TRP A 421 1.80 -8.13 20.65
CA TRP A 421 2.28 -6.82 20.23
C TRP A 421 3.80 -6.76 20.13
N ARG A 422 4.30 -6.01 19.13
CA ARG A 422 5.73 -5.74 18.95
C ARG A 422 6.28 -4.96 20.13
N ASP A 423 7.44 -5.38 20.62
CA ASP A 423 8.13 -4.73 21.73
C ASP A 423 9.08 -3.64 21.20
N TYR A 424 8.75 -2.39 21.48
CA TYR A 424 9.56 -1.22 21.16
C TYR A 424 10.42 -0.74 22.33
N SER A 425 10.61 -1.53 23.40
CA SER A 425 11.33 -1.11 24.62
C SER A 425 12.74 -0.62 24.31
N SER A 426 13.44 -1.24 23.38
CA SER A 426 14.79 -0.89 22.95
C SER A 426 14.90 0.38 22.12
N VAL A 427 13.80 0.88 21.53
CA VAL A 427 13.82 2.09 20.69
C VAL A 427 13.87 3.33 21.59
N ALA A 428 14.98 4.05 21.56
CA ALA A 428 15.14 5.29 22.31
C ALA A 428 14.48 6.46 21.55
N ILE A 429 13.39 7.01 22.08
CA ILE A 429 12.71 8.19 21.52
C ILE A 429 13.04 9.42 22.34
N ARG A 430 13.39 10.52 21.68
CA ARG A 430 13.74 11.82 22.28
C ARG A 430 12.80 12.90 21.72
N ARG A 431 12.25 13.68 22.63
CA ARG A 431 11.25 14.70 22.29
C ARG A 431 11.80 15.87 21.47
N ASP A 432 13.09 16.06 21.43
CA ASP A 432 13.78 17.15 20.74
C ASP A 432 14.58 16.70 19.50
N ASP A 433 14.41 15.47 19.04
CA ASP A 433 15.27 14.87 18.02
C ASP A 433 14.44 14.10 16.94
N ALA A 434 13.80 14.84 16.03
CA ALA A 434 12.93 14.27 15.01
C ALA A 434 13.70 13.33 14.06
N VAL A 435 14.81 13.78 13.45
CA VAL A 435 15.65 12.97 12.53
C VAL A 435 16.21 11.75 13.26
N GLY A 436 16.81 11.93 14.44
CA GLY A 436 17.38 10.82 15.20
C GLY A 436 16.33 9.81 15.69
N ASN A 437 15.07 10.22 15.91
CA ASN A 437 13.99 9.31 16.21
C ASN A 437 13.65 8.45 14.97
N GLY A 438 13.62 9.04 13.78
CA GLY A 438 13.48 8.32 12.52
C GLY A 438 14.55 7.24 12.39
N PHE A 439 15.83 7.62 12.40
CA PHE A 439 16.95 6.67 12.28
C PHE A 439 16.89 5.53 13.30
N ARG A 440 16.54 5.81 14.56
CA ARG A 440 16.47 4.77 15.61
C ARG A 440 15.31 3.81 15.42
N ALA A 441 14.17 4.30 14.91
CA ALA A 441 13.03 3.47 14.59
C ALA A 441 13.31 2.58 13.38
N ASP A 442 13.92 3.15 12.33
CA ASP A 442 14.29 2.42 11.12
C ASP A 442 15.39 1.38 11.40
N GLN A 443 16.39 1.73 12.21
CA GLN A 443 17.42 0.80 12.66
C GLN A 443 16.83 -0.37 13.45
N PHE A 444 15.86 -0.10 14.31
CA PHE A 444 15.15 -1.15 15.05
C PHE A 444 14.43 -2.09 14.10
N GLU A 445 13.68 -1.55 13.13
CA GLU A 445 12.90 -2.37 12.20
C GLU A 445 13.81 -3.16 11.26
N PHE A 446 14.84 -2.53 10.69
CA PHE A 446 15.82 -3.21 9.83
C PHE A 446 16.49 -4.38 10.59
N GLN A 447 16.97 -4.15 11.80
CA GLN A 447 17.60 -5.20 12.59
C GLN A 447 16.60 -6.29 13.01
N ARG A 448 15.34 -5.91 13.30
CA ARG A 448 14.27 -6.86 13.61
C ARG A 448 14.01 -7.79 12.43
N GLN A 449 13.93 -7.24 11.22
CA GLN A 449 13.76 -8.03 10.00
C GLN A 449 14.95 -8.98 9.79
N LEU A 450 16.18 -8.48 9.82
CA LEU A 450 17.35 -9.33 9.62
C LEU A 450 17.47 -10.43 10.66
N ASN A 451 17.09 -10.16 11.92
CA ASN A 451 17.12 -11.14 13.00
C ASN A 451 16.18 -12.34 12.81
N LYS A 452 15.29 -12.32 11.83
CA LYS A 452 14.44 -13.45 11.45
C LYS A 452 15.20 -14.49 10.59
N ILE A 453 16.25 -14.07 9.89
CA ILE A 453 17.01 -14.97 8.99
C ILE A 453 17.49 -16.19 9.76
N GLY A 454 17.22 -17.38 9.20
CA GLY A 454 17.56 -18.66 9.81
C GLY A 454 16.67 -19.10 10.97
N LYS A 455 15.59 -18.36 11.25
CA LYS A 455 14.60 -18.75 12.24
C LYS A 455 13.32 -19.28 11.60
N PRO A 456 12.51 -20.06 12.33
CA PRO A 456 11.16 -20.39 11.91
C PRO A 456 10.31 -19.14 11.71
N VAL A 457 9.38 -19.23 10.78
CA VAL A 457 8.41 -18.16 10.47
C VAL A 457 7.48 -17.93 11.65
N ASP A 458 7.32 -16.67 12.05
CA ASP A 458 6.28 -16.26 12.99
C ASP A 458 4.95 -16.06 12.23
N ARG A 459 4.07 -17.06 12.29
CA ARG A 459 2.76 -17.00 11.63
C ARG A 459 1.80 -16.00 12.27
N GLY A 460 2.13 -15.45 13.45
CA GLY A 460 1.35 -14.41 14.13
C GLY A 460 1.67 -12.99 13.66
N GLU A 461 2.74 -12.79 12.89
CA GLU A 461 3.18 -11.46 12.43
C GLU A 461 2.23 -10.86 11.39
N TRP A 462 2.03 -9.54 11.48
CA TRP A 462 1.21 -8.75 10.55
C TRP A 462 2.08 -7.84 9.69
N ASP A 463 1.68 -7.68 8.42
CA ASP A 463 2.35 -6.77 7.47
C ASP A 463 1.75 -5.35 7.50
N MET A 464 0.54 -5.20 8.06
CA MET A 464 -0.17 -3.92 8.20
C MET A 464 -0.43 -3.59 9.66
N THR A 465 -0.45 -2.29 9.98
CA THR A 465 -0.81 -1.79 11.32
C THR A 465 -2.32 -1.83 11.54
N PRO A 466 -2.80 -1.93 12.77
CA PRO A 466 -4.23 -2.02 13.06
C PRO A 466 -5.10 -0.87 12.54
N PRO A 467 -4.64 0.40 12.43
CA PRO A 467 -5.46 1.49 11.87
C PRO A 467 -5.62 1.45 10.35
N THR A 468 -4.86 0.60 9.65
CA THR A 468 -4.85 0.54 8.17
C THR A 468 -6.23 0.22 7.62
N VAL A 469 -6.67 0.99 6.61
CA VAL A 469 -7.92 0.74 5.87
C VAL A 469 -7.56 -0.07 4.63
N ASN A 470 -7.27 -1.32 4.84
CA ASN A 470 -6.95 -2.32 3.81
C ASN A 470 -7.07 -3.73 4.38
N ALA A 471 -6.88 -4.75 3.52
CA ALA A 471 -6.76 -6.15 3.84
C ALA A 471 -5.69 -6.78 2.96
N TYR A 472 -5.28 -8.03 3.22
CA TYR A 472 -4.35 -8.73 2.35
C TYR A 472 -4.40 -10.25 2.55
N TYR A 473 -4.14 -10.98 1.45
CA TYR A 473 -3.79 -12.40 1.45
C TYR A 473 -2.26 -12.55 1.40
N ASN A 474 -1.71 -13.43 2.24
CA ASN A 474 -0.28 -13.77 2.17
C ASN A 474 -0.12 -15.22 1.65
N PRO A 475 0.40 -15.42 0.43
CA PRO A 475 0.49 -16.75 -0.19
C PRO A 475 1.47 -17.67 0.52
N LEU A 476 2.55 -17.16 1.11
CA LEU A 476 3.55 -17.93 1.84
C LEU A 476 3.06 -18.38 3.22
N MET A 477 2.11 -17.66 3.80
CA MET A 477 1.46 -18.03 5.06
C MET A 477 0.10 -18.72 4.84
N ASN A 478 -0.45 -18.65 3.63
CA ASN A 478 -1.80 -19.09 3.30
C ASN A 478 -2.82 -18.52 4.31
N ASN A 479 -2.84 -17.21 4.45
CA ASN A 479 -3.76 -16.53 5.38
C ASN A 479 -4.36 -15.25 4.80
N ILE A 480 -5.54 -14.87 5.33
CA ILE A 480 -6.20 -13.58 5.07
C ILE A 480 -6.11 -12.71 6.32
N ASN A 481 -5.93 -11.40 6.12
CA ASN A 481 -5.60 -10.47 7.19
C ASN A 481 -6.45 -9.20 7.07
N PHE A 482 -7.21 -8.86 8.12
CA PHE A 482 -8.12 -7.71 8.16
C PHE A 482 -7.80 -6.83 9.37
N PRO A 483 -7.03 -5.75 9.21
CA PRO A 483 -6.80 -4.77 10.28
C PRO A 483 -8.11 -4.18 10.81
N ALA A 484 -8.13 -3.78 12.08
CA ALA A 484 -9.31 -3.17 12.70
C ALA A 484 -9.80 -1.91 11.97
N GLY A 485 -8.88 -1.22 11.27
CA GLY A 485 -9.12 0.01 10.54
C GLY A 485 -10.17 -0.11 9.44
N ILE A 486 -10.27 -1.26 8.75
CA ILE A 486 -11.27 -1.49 7.69
C ILE A 486 -12.58 -2.06 8.25
N LEU A 487 -12.58 -2.67 9.44
CA LEU A 487 -13.75 -3.33 10.03
C LEU A 487 -14.72 -2.34 10.68
N GLN A 488 -15.04 -1.29 9.94
CA GLN A 488 -15.88 -0.16 10.34
C GLN A 488 -16.77 0.30 9.17
N PRO A 489 -17.84 1.09 9.43
CA PRO A 489 -18.63 1.70 8.36
C PRO A 489 -17.74 2.53 7.39
N PRO A 490 -17.99 2.45 6.08
CA PRO A 490 -19.14 1.82 5.42
C PRO A 490 -18.93 0.35 5.04
N PHE A 491 -17.77 -0.26 5.36
CA PHE A 491 -17.50 -1.65 5.00
C PHE A 491 -18.26 -2.64 5.86
N TYR A 492 -18.34 -2.37 7.17
CA TYR A 492 -18.98 -3.26 8.13
C TYR A 492 -19.64 -2.51 9.30
N ASP A 493 -20.83 -2.91 9.66
CA ASP A 493 -21.49 -2.56 10.93
C ASP A 493 -22.58 -3.59 11.27
N ASN A 494 -22.74 -3.88 12.55
CA ASN A 494 -23.77 -4.80 13.06
C ASN A 494 -25.20 -4.34 12.80
N LYS A 495 -25.42 -3.07 12.52
CA LYS A 495 -26.73 -2.46 12.25
C LYS A 495 -27.07 -2.41 10.76
N MET A 496 -26.13 -2.74 9.90
CA MET A 496 -26.37 -2.89 8.47
C MET A 496 -27.09 -4.22 8.20
N ASP A 497 -27.92 -4.24 7.15
CA ASP A 497 -28.47 -5.51 6.66
C ASP A 497 -27.41 -6.36 5.97
N ASP A 498 -27.71 -7.66 5.82
CA ASP A 498 -26.76 -8.61 5.24
C ASP A 498 -26.36 -8.23 3.81
N GLY A 499 -27.28 -7.72 2.96
CA GLY A 499 -26.96 -7.29 1.61
C GLY A 499 -25.85 -6.23 1.60
N VAL A 500 -25.93 -5.26 2.52
CA VAL A 500 -24.92 -4.19 2.67
C VAL A 500 -23.60 -4.73 3.22
N ASN A 501 -23.63 -5.56 4.28
CA ASN A 501 -22.40 -6.13 4.86
C ASN A 501 -21.70 -7.08 3.89
N PHE A 502 -22.42 -7.91 3.14
CA PHE A 502 -21.80 -8.80 2.15
C PHE A 502 -21.29 -8.02 0.91
N GLY A 503 -21.94 -6.91 0.53
CA GLY A 503 -21.45 -6.02 -0.54
C GLY A 503 -20.28 -5.14 -0.11
N GLY A 504 -20.12 -4.85 1.19
CA GLY A 504 -19.01 -4.14 1.79
C GLY A 504 -17.87 -5.10 2.17
N ILE A 505 -17.78 -5.45 3.46
CA ILE A 505 -16.67 -6.28 3.97
C ILE A 505 -16.70 -7.71 3.41
N GLY A 506 -17.89 -8.26 3.10
CA GLY A 506 -18.02 -9.60 2.53
C GLY A 506 -17.32 -9.70 1.17
N MET A 507 -17.46 -8.69 0.31
CA MET A 507 -16.74 -8.64 -0.95
C MET A 507 -15.22 -8.57 -0.72
N VAL A 508 -14.73 -7.76 0.23
CA VAL A 508 -13.30 -7.68 0.54
C VAL A 508 -12.78 -9.04 1.05
N ILE A 509 -13.51 -9.72 1.93
CA ILE A 509 -13.13 -11.06 2.41
C ILE A 509 -13.10 -12.07 1.26
N GLY A 510 -14.12 -12.04 0.38
CA GLY A 510 -14.15 -12.89 -0.81
C GLY A 510 -13.01 -12.63 -1.77
N HIS A 511 -12.60 -11.36 -1.93
CA HIS A 511 -11.43 -10.93 -2.70
C HIS A 511 -10.14 -11.53 -2.13
N GLU A 512 -9.89 -11.37 -0.82
CA GLU A 512 -8.69 -11.94 -0.19
C GLU A 512 -8.64 -13.47 -0.28
N LEU A 513 -9.78 -14.14 -0.08
CA LEU A 513 -9.87 -15.60 -0.26
C LEU A 513 -9.54 -16.02 -1.70
N THR A 514 -10.00 -15.24 -2.69
CA THR A 514 -9.77 -15.53 -4.12
C THR A 514 -8.31 -15.34 -4.51
N HIS A 515 -7.56 -14.44 -3.86
CA HIS A 515 -6.12 -14.32 -4.06
C HIS A 515 -5.35 -15.63 -3.80
N GLY A 516 -5.88 -16.53 -3.00
CA GLY A 516 -5.33 -17.88 -2.85
C GLY A 516 -5.32 -18.69 -4.15
N PHE A 517 -6.09 -18.27 -5.15
CA PHE A 517 -6.35 -19.01 -6.39
C PHE A 517 -6.14 -18.18 -7.67
N ASP A 518 -5.71 -16.91 -7.56
CA ASP A 518 -5.38 -16.04 -8.70
C ASP A 518 -4.10 -16.49 -9.42
N ASP A 519 -3.59 -15.69 -10.35
CA ASP A 519 -2.40 -16.01 -11.16
C ASP A 519 -1.12 -16.18 -10.33
N GLU A 520 -0.99 -15.48 -9.21
CA GLU A 520 0.13 -15.63 -8.27
C GLU A 520 -0.15 -16.69 -7.20
N GLY A 521 -1.28 -16.55 -6.48
CA GLY A 521 -1.62 -17.42 -5.36
C GLY A 521 -1.75 -18.89 -5.74
N ARG A 522 -2.23 -19.21 -6.96
CA ARG A 522 -2.31 -20.59 -7.48
C ARG A 522 -0.96 -21.30 -7.55
N GLN A 523 0.15 -20.57 -7.53
CA GLN A 523 1.50 -21.12 -7.59
C GLN A 523 1.99 -21.63 -6.22
N PHE A 524 1.26 -21.32 -5.14
CA PHE A 524 1.58 -21.75 -3.79
C PHE A 524 0.58 -22.81 -3.29
N ASP A 525 1.09 -23.83 -2.64
CA ASP A 525 0.28 -24.93 -2.09
C ASP A 525 -0.44 -24.55 -0.77
N ALA A 526 -1.12 -25.50 -0.16
CA ALA A 526 -1.83 -25.34 1.11
C ALA A 526 -0.93 -24.93 2.28
N HIS A 527 0.37 -25.18 2.21
CA HIS A 527 1.36 -24.85 3.24
C HIS A 527 2.10 -23.53 2.94
N GLY A 528 1.86 -22.92 1.77
CA GLY A 528 2.53 -21.72 1.30
C GLY A 528 3.84 -21.97 0.56
N ASN A 529 4.12 -23.20 0.13
CA ASN A 529 5.29 -23.49 -0.69
C ASN A 529 5.00 -23.25 -2.16
N MET A 530 5.90 -22.59 -2.87
CA MET A 530 5.84 -22.45 -4.31
C MET A 530 6.00 -23.82 -4.96
N GLN A 531 4.88 -24.38 -5.39
CA GLN A 531 4.78 -25.71 -5.98
C GLN A 531 3.65 -25.74 -7.01
N ASN A 532 3.94 -26.23 -8.21
CA ASN A 532 2.89 -26.46 -9.21
C ASN A 532 2.04 -27.67 -8.79
N TRP A 533 0.82 -27.42 -8.32
CA TRP A 533 -0.15 -28.44 -7.90
C TRP A 533 -1.33 -28.58 -8.88
N TRP A 534 -1.34 -27.79 -9.94
CA TRP A 534 -2.35 -27.84 -11.00
C TRP A 534 -1.99 -28.88 -12.03
N THR A 535 -3.02 -29.54 -12.62
CA THR A 535 -2.75 -30.32 -13.82
C THR A 535 -2.40 -29.41 -14.99
N PRO A 536 -1.58 -29.85 -15.97
CA PRO A 536 -1.28 -29.01 -17.15
C PRO A 536 -2.52 -28.55 -17.91
N THR A 537 -3.56 -29.38 -17.95
CA THR A 537 -4.85 -29.02 -18.58
C THR A 537 -5.56 -27.89 -17.83
N ASP A 538 -5.64 -27.98 -16.51
CA ASP A 538 -6.30 -26.97 -15.69
C ASP A 538 -5.52 -25.65 -15.70
N ALA A 539 -4.19 -25.70 -15.67
CA ALA A 539 -3.34 -24.51 -15.78
C ALA A 539 -3.60 -23.76 -17.11
N LYS A 540 -3.64 -24.50 -18.22
CA LYS A 540 -3.93 -23.92 -19.54
C LYS A 540 -5.34 -23.34 -19.64
N GLU A 541 -6.32 -24.02 -19.06
CA GLU A 541 -7.71 -23.51 -19.05
C GLU A 541 -7.83 -22.25 -18.20
N PHE A 542 -7.17 -22.18 -17.05
CA PHE A 542 -7.09 -20.98 -16.23
C PHE A 542 -6.46 -19.82 -17.01
N GLU A 543 -5.31 -20.03 -17.67
CA GLU A 543 -4.64 -19.02 -18.48
C GLU A 543 -5.53 -18.52 -19.64
N SER A 544 -6.27 -19.41 -20.27
CA SER A 544 -7.22 -19.02 -21.33
C SER A 544 -8.36 -18.12 -20.81
N ARG A 545 -8.83 -18.39 -19.59
CA ARG A 545 -9.91 -17.59 -18.95
C ARG A 545 -9.40 -16.26 -18.44
N THR A 546 -8.23 -16.24 -17.82
CA THR A 546 -7.61 -15.00 -17.34
C THR A 546 -7.16 -14.08 -18.47
N ALA A 547 -6.76 -14.63 -19.63
CA ALA A 547 -6.49 -13.84 -20.84
C ALA A 547 -7.71 -13.01 -21.29
N CYS A 548 -8.94 -13.48 -21.03
CA CYS A 548 -10.16 -12.71 -21.26
C CYS A 548 -10.18 -11.43 -20.39
N LEU A 549 -9.87 -11.56 -19.08
CA LEU A 549 -9.78 -10.42 -18.16
C LEU A 549 -8.65 -9.47 -18.57
N VAL A 550 -7.47 -9.98 -18.90
CA VAL A 550 -6.35 -9.13 -19.39
C VAL A 550 -6.81 -8.27 -20.57
N LYS A 551 -7.47 -8.87 -21.55
CA LYS A 551 -7.97 -8.17 -22.73
C LYS A 551 -9.06 -7.14 -22.39
N GLU A 552 -10.00 -7.51 -21.51
CA GLU A 552 -11.08 -6.62 -21.08
C GLU A 552 -10.53 -5.38 -20.38
N TYR A 553 -9.71 -5.57 -19.37
CA TYR A 553 -9.20 -4.46 -18.56
C TYR A 553 -8.19 -3.59 -19.33
N SER A 554 -7.41 -4.15 -20.26
CA SER A 554 -6.51 -3.37 -21.13
C SER A 554 -7.23 -2.40 -22.05
N ASN A 555 -8.54 -2.56 -22.26
CA ASN A 555 -9.37 -1.62 -23.03
C ASN A 555 -9.88 -0.44 -22.20
N PHE A 556 -9.75 -0.48 -20.87
CA PHE A 556 -10.18 0.62 -20.02
C PHE A 556 -9.12 1.74 -20.00
N SER A 557 -9.58 2.98 -20.07
CA SER A 557 -8.72 4.16 -20.10
C SER A 557 -9.17 5.19 -19.07
N VAL A 558 -8.21 5.75 -18.33
CA VAL A 558 -8.45 6.84 -17.36
C VAL A 558 -8.30 8.23 -17.99
N ALA A 559 -7.48 8.33 -19.06
CA ALA A 559 -7.23 9.55 -19.82
C ALA A 559 -6.63 9.18 -21.18
N PRO A 560 -6.61 10.08 -22.15
CA PRO A 560 -5.96 9.81 -23.45
C PRO A 560 -4.52 9.30 -23.29
N GLY A 561 -4.24 8.12 -23.83
CA GLY A 561 -2.94 7.46 -23.74
C GLY A 561 -2.57 6.87 -22.36
N ALA A 562 -3.54 6.74 -21.45
CA ALA A 562 -3.36 6.12 -20.14
C ALA A 562 -4.39 5.01 -19.92
N ASN A 563 -4.07 3.84 -20.43
CA ASN A 563 -4.89 2.64 -20.30
C ASN A 563 -4.46 1.83 -19.07
N VAL A 564 -5.38 1.05 -18.54
CA VAL A 564 -5.09 0.02 -17.54
C VAL A 564 -4.15 -1.02 -18.15
N ASN A 565 -3.15 -1.44 -17.42
CA ASN A 565 -2.32 -2.58 -17.80
C ASN A 565 -2.99 -3.86 -17.27
N GLY A 566 -3.71 -4.57 -18.16
CA GLY A 566 -4.47 -5.75 -17.76
C GLY A 566 -3.60 -6.92 -17.27
N GLU A 567 -2.33 -7.00 -17.69
CA GLU A 567 -1.38 -7.99 -17.17
C GLU A 567 -0.94 -7.62 -15.74
N LEU A 568 -0.62 -6.34 -15.49
CA LEU A 568 -0.26 -5.87 -14.16
C LEU A 568 -1.40 -6.04 -13.16
N THR A 569 -2.64 -5.81 -13.61
CA THR A 569 -3.82 -5.83 -12.75
C THR A 569 -4.55 -7.18 -12.70
N LEU A 570 -3.99 -8.24 -13.30
CA LEU A 570 -4.67 -9.53 -13.49
C LEU A 570 -5.09 -10.18 -12.16
N GLY A 571 -4.20 -10.27 -11.18
CA GLY A 571 -4.50 -10.89 -9.89
C GLY A 571 -5.64 -10.17 -9.19
N GLU A 572 -5.55 -8.86 -9.10
CA GLU A 572 -6.57 -8.00 -8.49
C GLU A 572 -7.93 -8.12 -9.19
N ASN A 573 -7.93 -8.09 -10.54
CA ASN A 573 -9.15 -8.24 -11.31
C ASN A 573 -9.77 -9.63 -11.15
N THR A 574 -8.93 -10.68 -11.05
CA THR A 574 -9.37 -12.05 -10.79
C THR A 574 -9.98 -12.18 -9.40
N ALA A 575 -9.33 -11.56 -8.39
CA ALA A 575 -9.79 -11.55 -7.01
C ALA A 575 -11.10 -10.76 -6.84
N ASP A 576 -11.24 -9.61 -7.50
CA ASP A 576 -12.49 -8.83 -7.49
C ASP A 576 -13.67 -9.62 -8.10
N ASN A 577 -13.47 -10.24 -9.28
CA ASN A 577 -14.52 -11.02 -9.95
C ASN A 577 -14.95 -12.23 -9.12
N GLY A 578 -14.00 -12.96 -8.51
CA GLY A 578 -14.29 -14.07 -7.61
C GLY A 578 -14.93 -13.60 -6.30
N GLY A 579 -14.39 -12.54 -5.70
CA GLY A 579 -14.82 -12.02 -4.40
C GLY A 579 -16.27 -11.59 -4.36
N VAL A 580 -16.73 -10.81 -5.35
CA VAL A 580 -18.13 -10.37 -5.42
C VAL A 580 -19.08 -11.55 -5.66
N ARG A 581 -18.66 -12.53 -6.49
CA ARG A 581 -19.44 -13.75 -6.71
C ARG A 581 -19.59 -14.58 -5.44
N VAL A 582 -18.50 -14.82 -4.73
CA VAL A 582 -18.49 -15.58 -3.46
C VAL A 582 -19.33 -14.84 -2.40
N ALA A 583 -19.24 -13.51 -2.33
CA ALA A 583 -20.05 -12.70 -1.43
C ALA A 583 -21.55 -12.83 -1.72
N LEU A 584 -21.94 -12.84 -2.99
CA LEU A 584 -23.33 -13.05 -3.37
C LEU A 584 -23.83 -14.47 -3.02
N MET A 585 -23.04 -15.51 -3.26
CA MET A 585 -23.38 -16.88 -2.89
C MET A 585 -23.54 -17.02 -1.36
N ALA A 586 -22.64 -16.42 -0.59
CA ALA A 586 -22.70 -16.42 0.87
C ALA A 586 -23.93 -15.66 1.38
N LEU A 587 -24.26 -14.50 0.81
CA LEU A 587 -25.49 -13.76 1.13
C LEU A 587 -26.71 -14.63 0.89
N LEU A 588 -26.85 -15.21 -0.30
CA LEU A 588 -28.02 -16.01 -0.67
C LEU A 588 -28.21 -17.25 0.23
N SER A 589 -27.12 -17.86 0.64
CA SER A 589 -27.12 -18.97 1.61
C SER A 589 -27.54 -18.50 3.01
N THR A 590 -27.11 -17.31 3.43
CA THR A 590 -27.39 -16.76 4.76
C THR A 590 -28.88 -16.35 4.91
N ILE A 591 -29.42 -15.63 3.93
CA ILE A 591 -30.78 -15.11 4.00
C ILE A 591 -31.85 -16.16 3.63
N GLY A 592 -31.50 -17.22 2.95
CA GLY A 592 -32.43 -18.29 2.53
C GLY A 592 -33.64 -17.74 1.78
N ALA A 593 -34.86 -18.09 2.27
CA ALA A 593 -36.14 -17.61 1.73
C ALA A 593 -36.55 -16.22 2.23
N GLY A 594 -35.81 -15.62 3.17
CA GLY A 594 -36.12 -14.35 3.84
C GLY A 594 -35.80 -13.10 3.04
N ARG A 595 -36.16 -13.03 1.75
CA ARG A 595 -35.82 -11.94 0.82
C ARG A 595 -36.72 -10.72 0.98
N LYS A 596 -36.45 -9.84 1.94
CA LYS A 596 -37.16 -8.57 2.11
C LYS A 596 -36.43 -7.43 1.37
N SER A 597 -37.20 -6.67 0.58
CA SER A 597 -36.70 -5.41 0.02
C SER A 597 -36.59 -4.34 1.10
N ILE A 598 -35.51 -3.59 1.09
CA ILE A 598 -35.21 -2.44 1.95
C ILE A 598 -34.93 -1.25 1.04
N ASP A 599 -35.48 -0.07 1.31
CA ASP A 599 -35.35 1.13 0.47
C ASP A 599 -35.72 0.92 -1.01
N GLY A 600 -36.60 -0.06 -1.29
CA GLY A 600 -37.04 -0.41 -2.65
C GLY A 600 -36.10 -1.36 -3.40
N PHE A 601 -34.99 -1.82 -2.79
CA PHE A 601 -34.01 -2.72 -3.39
C PHE A 601 -34.07 -4.12 -2.77
N THR A 602 -33.90 -5.15 -3.62
CA THR A 602 -33.74 -6.54 -3.16
C THR A 602 -32.39 -6.72 -2.44
N PRO A 603 -32.20 -7.79 -1.65
CA PRO A 603 -30.91 -8.07 -1.02
C PRO A 603 -29.75 -8.16 -2.01
N GLU A 604 -29.97 -8.76 -3.19
CA GLU A 604 -28.97 -8.84 -4.27
C GLU A 604 -28.62 -7.46 -4.82
N GLN A 605 -29.63 -6.62 -5.08
CA GLN A 605 -29.40 -5.24 -5.51
C GLN A 605 -28.64 -4.44 -4.44
N ARG A 606 -28.97 -4.63 -3.16
CA ARG A 606 -28.28 -3.97 -2.04
C ARG A 606 -26.83 -4.40 -1.93
N LEU A 607 -26.51 -5.69 -2.18
CA LEU A 607 -25.12 -6.16 -2.26
C LEU A 607 -24.36 -5.41 -3.35
N PHE A 608 -24.88 -5.40 -4.59
CA PHE A 608 -24.19 -4.72 -5.69
C PHE A 608 -24.08 -3.22 -5.47
N LEU A 609 -25.10 -2.58 -4.91
CA LEU A 609 -25.07 -1.16 -4.60
C LEU A 609 -24.06 -0.82 -3.50
N SER A 610 -23.98 -1.61 -2.44
CA SER A 610 -22.98 -1.47 -1.40
C SER A 610 -21.58 -1.69 -1.95
N PHE A 611 -21.37 -2.74 -2.76
CA PHE A 611 -20.14 -2.96 -3.50
C PHE A 611 -19.74 -1.74 -4.35
N GLY A 612 -20.68 -1.20 -5.13
CA GLY A 612 -20.41 0.01 -5.91
C GLY A 612 -20.02 1.20 -5.02
N GLN A 613 -20.74 1.40 -3.92
CA GLN A 613 -20.56 2.57 -3.05
C GLN A 613 -19.28 2.56 -2.21
N VAL A 614 -18.74 1.40 -1.84
CA VAL A 614 -17.42 1.35 -1.16
C VAL A 614 -16.27 1.76 -2.07
N TRP A 615 -16.49 1.79 -3.39
CA TRP A 615 -15.53 2.23 -4.40
C TRP A 615 -15.77 3.66 -4.89
N CYS A 616 -16.76 4.41 -4.37
CA CYS A 616 -16.96 5.79 -4.80
C CYS A 616 -15.71 6.64 -4.57
N GLU A 617 -15.19 7.24 -5.65
CA GLU A 617 -13.95 8.03 -5.61
C GLU A 617 -13.95 9.10 -6.73
N ASN A 618 -13.43 10.27 -6.40
CA ASN A 618 -12.95 11.27 -7.35
C ASN A 618 -11.41 11.24 -7.35
N THR A 619 -10.78 11.19 -8.52
CA THR A 619 -9.33 11.09 -8.70
C THR A 619 -8.82 12.19 -9.62
N ARG A 620 -7.68 12.84 -9.30
CA ARG A 620 -7.01 13.78 -10.21
C ARG A 620 -6.36 13.02 -11.37
N GLU A 621 -6.26 13.66 -12.53
CA GLU A 621 -5.75 13.00 -13.72
C GLU A 621 -4.32 12.49 -13.53
N GLU A 622 -3.44 13.27 -12.89
CA GLU A 622 -2.06 12.89 -12.61
C GLU A 622 -2.00 11.61 -11.76
N ALA A 623 -2.80 11.56 -10.70
CA ALA A 623 -2.90 10.38 -9.82
C ALA A 623 -3.46 9.16 -10.56
N ALA A 624 -4.48 9.35 -11.42
CA ALA A 624 -5.02 8.26 -12.22
C ALA A 624 -3.99 7.71 -13.23
N ARG A 625 -3.18 8.58 -13.85
CA ARG A 625 -2.08 8.18 -14.74
C ARG A 625 -0.98 7.43 -13.99
N LEU A 626 -0.59 7.91 -12.81
CA LEU A 626 0.38 7.23 -11.95
C LEU A 626 -0.15 5.84 -11.57
N GLN A 627 -1.40 5.74 -11.15
CA GLN A 627 -2.03 4.48 -10.75
C GLN A 627 -1.97 3.42 -11.86
N VAL A 628 -2.40 3.73 -13.09
CA VAL A 628 -2.40 2.72 -14.17
C VAL A 628 -1.00 2.31 -14.63
N GLN A 629 0.03 3.08 -14.28
CA GLN A 629 1.42 2.76 -14.59
C GLN A 629 2.10 1.92 -13.50
N THR A 630 1.74 2.10 -12.23
CA THR A 630 2.52 1.58 -11.10
C THR A 630 1.75 0.68 -10.14
N ASN A 631 0.42 0.68 -10.18
CA ASN A 631 -0.40 0.00 -9.20
C ASN A 631 -1.03 -1.27 -9.80
N PRO A 632 -0.96 -2.43 -9.11
CA PRO A 632 -1.62 -3.66 -9.56
C PRO A 632 -3.15 -3.59 -9.46
N HIS A 633 -3.72 -2.59 -8.76
CA HIS A 633 -5.16 -2.40 -8.66
C HIS A 633 -5.69 -1.55 -9.81
N SER A 634 -6.73 -2.02 -10.46
CA SER A 634 -7.49 -1.21 -11.42
C SER A 634 -8.14 0.00 -10.74
N PRO A 635 -8.33 1.14 -11.44
CA PRO A 635 -9.08 2.28 -10.90
C PRO A 635 -10.50 1.90 -10.43
N PRO A 636 -11.06 2.54 -9.40
CA PRO A 636 -12.33 2.17 -8.77
C PRO A 636 -13.50 1.94 -9.73
N LYS A 637 -13.66 2.82 -10.73
CA LYS A 637 -14.68 2.64 -11.77
C LYS A 637 -14.58 1.27 -12.46
N PHE A 638 -13.38 0.80 -12.73
CA PHE A 638 -13.15 -0.45 -13.45
C PHE A 638 -13.17 -1.66 -12.52
N ARG A 639 -12.84 -1.50 -11.24
CA ARG A 639 -13.08 -2.52 -10.22
C ARG A 639 -14.57 -2.82 -10.07
N VAL A 640 -15.45 -1.84 -10.28
CA VAL A 640 -16.90 -2.02 -10.21
C VAL A 640 -17.47 -2.50 -11.57
N ASN A 641 -17.32 -1.70 -12.62
CA ASN A 641 -17.93 -1.99 -13.91
C ASN A 641 -17.35 -3.24 -14.59
N GLY A 642 -16.03 -3.46 -14.49
CA GLY A 642 -15.35 -4.65 -15.01
C GLY A 642 -15.71 -5.95 -14.28
N VAL A 643 -16.23 -5.85 -13.05
CA VAL A 643 -16.76 -7.02 -12.33
C VAL A 643 -18.23 -7.28 -12.70
N VAL A 644 -19.08 -6.26 -12.59
CA VAL A 644 -20.55 -6.50 -12.78
C VAL A 644 -20.90 -6.91 -14.20
N VAL A 645 -20.14 -6.49 -15.21
CA VAL A 645 -20.34 -6.91 -16.61
C VAL A 645 -20.13 -8.42 -16.77
N ASN A 646 -19.33 -9.05 -15.92
CA ASN A 646 -19.03 -10.46 -15.93
C ASN A 646 -19.99 -11.30 -15.06
N MET A 647 -21.02 -10.67 -14.45
CA MET A 647 -21.94 -11.35 -13.54
C MET A 647 -23.37 -11.46 -14.11
N PRO A 648 -23.80 -12.62 -14.58
CA PRO A 648 -25.20 -12.84 -14.98
C PRO A 648 -26.21 -12.55 -13.87
N GLU A 649 -25.81 -12.73 -12.62
CA GLU A 649 -26.60 -12.45 -11.43
C GLU A 649 -26.89 -10.94 -11.29
N PHE A 650 -25.92 -10.09 -11.62
CA PHE A 650 -26.10 -8.64 -11.69
C PHE A 650 -27.11 -8.27 -12.79
N GLN A 651 -26.91 -8.83 -14.00
CA GLN A 651 -27.81 -8.60 -15.14
C GLN A 651 -29.24 -8.96 -14.79
N LYS A 652 -29.46 -10.09 -14.09
CA LYS A 652 -30.76 -10.50 -13.60
C LYS A 652 -31.31 -9.53 -12.54
N ALA A 653 -30.49 -9.12 -11.56
CA ALA A 653 -30.92 -8.25 -10.47
C ALA A 653 -31.38 -6.87 -10.96
N PHE A 654 -30.72 -6.32 -11.98
CA PHE A 654 -31.06 -5.02 -12.56
C PHE A 654 -31.81 -5.08 -13.88
N SER A 655 -32.19 -6.30 -14.34
CA SER A 655 -32.92 -6.53 -15.59
C SER A 655 -32.17 -6.01 -16.83
N CYS A 656 -30.83 -6.12 -16.85
CA CYS A 656 -30.01 -5.68 -17.96
C CYS A 656 -30.09 -6.63 -19.15
N GLN A 657 -30.17 -6.06 -20.35
CA GLN A 657 -30.17 -6.82 -21.60
C GLN A 657 -28.73 -7.08 -22.04
N ALA A 658 -28.48 -8.20 -22.72
CA ALA A 658 -27.15 -8.58 -23.21
C ALA A 658 -26.49 -7.56 -24.18
N THR A 659 -27.31 -6.69 -24.80
CA THR A 659 -26.87 -5.63 -25.70
C THR A 659 -26.48 -4.32 -25.01
N GLN A 660 -26.76 -4.20 -23.71
CA GLN A 660 -26.41 -3.01 -22.93
C GLN A 660 -24.96 -3.09 -22.42
N PRO A 661 -24.29 -1.96 -22.16
CA PRO A 661 -22.88 -1.94 -21.73
C PRO A 661 -22.55 -2.81 -20.51
N MET A 662 -23.45 -2.89 -19.50
CA MET A 662 -23.28 -3.76 -18.33
C MET A 662 -23.93 -5.13 -18.51
N GLY A 663 -24.41 -5.45 -19.71
CA GLY A 663 -24.86 -6.78 -20.11
C GLY A 663 -23.79 -7.42 -21.01
N SER A 664 -23.42 -8.65 -20.79
CA SER A 664 -22.46 -9.37 -21.65
C SER A 664 -22.96 -10.77 -21.94
N ALA A 665 -23.03 -11.09 -23.26
CA ALA A 665 -23.20 -12.47 -23.69
C ALA A 665 -21.92 -13.30 -23.52
N ASN A 666 -20.77 -12.64 -23.38
CA ASN A 666 -19.43 -13.24 -23.33
C ASN A 666 -18.69 -12.75 -22.07
N ALA A 667 -19.26 -13.02 -20.88
CA ALA A 667 -18.62 -12.68 -19.61
C ALA A 667 -17.26 -13.39 -19.45
N CYS A 668 -16.25 -12.63 -19.03
CA CYS A 668 -14.93 -13.16 -18.66
C CYS A 668 -15.05 -13.86 -17.28
N ARG A 669 -15.33 -15.16 -17.29
CA ARG A 669 -15.56 -15.92 -16.07
C ARG A 669 -14.41 -16.89 -15.80
N VAL A 670 -13.72 -16.69 -14.69
CA VAL A 670 -12.68 -17.59 -14.17
C VAL A 670 -13.32 -18.60 -13.21
N TRP A 671 -14.08 -18.10 -12.23
CA TRP A 671 -14.75 -18.84 -11.16
C TRP A 671 -16.24 -18.99 -11.38
#